data_e1fec7436890fd8ef7ca8e04ea641f70
#
_entry.id   e1fec7436890fd8ef7ca8e04ea641f70
#
_cell.length_a   1.000
_cell.length_b   1.000
_cell.length_c   1.000
_cell.angle_alpha   90.00
_cell.angle_beta   90.00
_cell.angle_gamma   90.00
#
_symmetry.space_group_name_H-M   'P 1'
#
loop_
_entity.id
_entity.type
_entity.pdbx_description
1 polymer ?
#
loop_
_entity_poly.entity_id
_entity_poly.type
_entity_poly.pdbx_seq_one_letter_code
_entity_poly.pdbx_strand_id
1 'polypeptide(L)'
;YVRARPALDVVDVGYSLVSTRSVFDHRAVVVGQTRDELLAGLAGVVAGRPEAGVVCGVGKPAGKTAFVFAGQGSQWLGMGSELYAAYPVFAEALDAVVDELDRHLRYPLRDVIWGHDQDLLNTTEFAQPALFAVEVALYRLLMSWGVRPGLVLGHSVGELAAAHVAGALCLPDAAMLVAARGRLMQALPAGGAMFAVQAREDEVAPMLGHDVSIAAVNGPASVVISGAHDAVSAIADRLRGQGRRVHRLAVSHAFHSALMEPMIAEFTAVAAELSVGLPTIPVISNVTGQLVADDFASADYWARHIRAVVRFGDSVRSAHCAGASRFIEVGPGGGLTSLIEASLADAQIVSVPTLRKDRPEPVSVMTAAAQGFVSGMGLDWASVFSGYRPKRVELPTYAFQHQKFWLAPAPSVSDPTAAGQIGASDGGAELLASSGFAARLAGRSADEQLAAAIEVVCEHAAAVLGRDGAAGLDAGQAFADSGFNSLSAVELRNRLTAVTAVTLPATAIFDHPTPTELAQYLITQIDGHGSSAAAAANPAERIDALTDLFLQACDAGRDADGWKMVALASNTRERMSSPVRNNVSKNVALLADGISDVVVICIPTLTVLSDQREYRDIANAMTGRHSVYSLTLPGFDSSDALPQNADMIVETVSNAIIDVVGGSCRFVLSGYSSGGVLAYALCSHLSVKHQRNPLGVALIDTYLPSQIANPSMNEGFSPNDTGKGLSREVIRVARMLNRLTATRLTAAATYAAIFQAWEPGRSMAPVLNIVAKDRIATVENLREERINRWRTAAAEAAYSVAEVPGDHFGMMSTSSEAIATEIHDWISGLVRGPHP
;
A
#
# COMPACT_ATOMS: atom_id res chain seq x y z
N TYR A 1 -7.35 10.33 27.68
CA TYR A 1 -6.81 11.28 28.66
C TYR A 1 -6.72 12.70 28.07
N VAL A 2 -6.00 12.91 26.97
CA VAL A 2 -5.83 14.23 26.33
C VAL A 2 -7.18 14.80 25.87
N ARG A 3 -8.06 13.97 25.28
CA ARG A 3 -9.40 14.38 24.81
C ARG A 3 -10.27 14.93 25.96
N ALA A 4 -10.18 14.32 27.15
CA ALA A 4 -10.93 14.75 28.33
C ALA A 4 -10.34 16.00 29.02
N ARG A 5 -9.20 16.51 28.55
CA ARG A 5 -8.48 17.65 29.13
C ARG A 5 -8.13 18.69 28.08
N PRO A 6 -9.10 19.46 27.58
CA PRO A 6 -8.87 20.42 26.48
C PRO A 6 -7.86 21.52 26.82
N ALA A 7 -7.64 21.80 28.10
CA ALA A 7 -6.66 22.79 28.56
C ALA A 7 -5.19 22.34 28.49
N LEU A 8 -4.92 21.05 28.29
CA LEU A 8 -3.54 20.57 28.13
C LEU A 8 -3.00 21.03 26.76
N ASP A 9 -1.83 21.68 26.80
CA ASP A 9 -1.10 22.00 25.57
C ASP A 9 -0.54 20.69 24.95
N VAL A 10 -0.73 20.53 23.65
CA VAL A 10 -0.25 19.34 22.94
C VAL A 10 1.27 19.28 22.83
N VAL A 11 1.94 20.44 22.83
CA VAL A 11 3.41 20.55 22.88
C VAL A 11 3.92 20.01 24.22
N ASP A 12 3.27 20.40 25.33
CA ASP A 12 3.60 19.88 26.66
C ASP A 12 3.39 18.38 26.78
N VAL A 13 2.33 17.86 26.16
CA VAL A 13 2.05 16.40 26.07
C VAL A 13 3.17 15.70 25.29
N GLY A 14 3.51 16.17 24.09
CA GLY A 14 4.58 15.60 23.26
C GLY A 14 5.92 15.59 23.99
N TYR A 15 6.32 16.72 24.58
CA TYR A 15 7.55 16.84 25.35
C TYR A 15 7.57 15.91 26.58
N SER A 16 6.45 15.81 27.29
CA SER A 16 6.34 14.91 28.45
C SER A 16 6.50 13.46 28.06
N LEU A 17 5.95 13.03 26.91
CA LEU A 17 6.12 11.69 26.40
C LEU A 17 7.60 11.37 26.11
N VAL A 18 8.30 12.21 25.37
CA VAL A 18 9.69 11.95 24.98
C VAL A 18 10.70 12.13 26.10
N SER A 19 10.39 12.96 27.13
CA SER A 19 11.29 13.25 28.25
C SER A 19 11.09 12.37 29.48
N THR A 20 9.98 11.63 29.57
CA THR A 20 9.62 10.84 30.76
C THR A 20 9.36 9.37 30.50
N ARG A 21 9.36 8.93 29.24
CA ARG A 21 9.13 7.54 28.86
C ARG A 21 10.39 6.89 28.32
N SER A 22 10.58 5.62 28.62
CA SER A 22 11.65 4.81 28.02
C SER A 22 11.40 4.61 26.54
N VAL A 23 12.48 4.59 25.77
CA VAL A 23 12.43 4.33 24.31
C VAL A 23 12.57 2.82 24.14
N PHE A 24 11.57 2.21 23.52
CA PHE A 24 11.52 0.78 23.19
C PHE A 24 11.74 0.57 21.69
N ASP A 25 11.82 -0.68 21.25
CA ASP A 25 12.00 -1.02 19.85
C ASP A 25 10.77 -0.68 19.01
N HIS A 26 9.56 -0.99 19.50
CA HIS A 26 8.33 -0.58 18.85
C HIS A 26 8.05 0.89 19.14
N ARG A 27 8.02 1.70 18.08
CA ARG A 27 7.90 3.14 18.17
C ARG A 27 6.80 3.66 17.26
N ALA A 28 6.11 4.68 17.72
CA ALA A 28 5.16 5.44 16.94
C ALA A 28 5.37 6.93 17.19
N VAL A 29 5.28 7.73 16.14
CA VAL A 29 5.30 9.19 16.21
C VAL A 29 4.07 9.71 15.50
N VAL A 30 3.37 10.62 16.13
CA VAL A 30 2.23 11.33 15.52
C VAL A 30 2.67 12.78 15.26
N VAL A 31 2.66 13.16 13.99
CA VAL A 31 2.97 14.52 13.52
C VAL A 31 1.66 15.18 13.08
N GLY A 32 1.36 16.34 13.60
CA GLY A 32 0.15 17.10 13.27
C GLY A 32 0.32 18.58 13.57
N GLN A 33 -0.39 19.43 12.85
CA GLN A 33 -0.40 20.89 13.03
C GLN A 33 -1.47 21.34 14.00
N THR A 34 -2.50 20.51 14.20
CA THR A 34 -3.63 20.80 15.06
C THR A 34 -3.82 19.74 16.15
N ARG A 35 -4.51 20.11 17.21
CA ARG A 35 -4.88 19.18 18.28
C ARG A 35 -5.72 18.01 17.74
N ASP A 36 -6.65 18.30 16.83
CA ASP A 36 -7.55 17.28 16.28
C ASP A 36 -6.81 16.28 15.42
N GLU A 37 -5.86 16.71 14.61
CA GLU A 37 -4.96 15.83 13.86
C GLU A 37 -4.14 14.92 14.80
N LEU A 38 -3.58 15.47 15.88
CA LEU A 38 -2.83 14.67 16.85
C LEU A 38 -3.72 13.67 17.57
N LEU A 39 -4.95 14.01 17.93
CA LEU A 39 -5.91 13.09 18.54
C LEU A 39 -6.39 12.01 17.57
N ALA A 40 -6.60 12.36 16.29
CA ALA A 40 -6.92 11.40 15.24
C ALA A 40 -5.76 10.42 15.02
N GLY A 41 -4.53 10.93 14.92
CA GLY A 41 -3.33 10.10 14.78
C GLY A 41 -3.12 9.16 15.97
N LEU A 42 -3.31 9.62 17.21
CA LEU A 42 -3.27 8.75 18.39
C LEU A 42 -4.35 7.65 18.34
N ALA A 43 -5.56 7.99 17.88
CA ALA A 43 -6.61 6.98 17.69
C ALA A 43 -6.23 5.97 16.59
N GLY A 44 -5.56 6.42 15.52
CA GLY A 44 -5.01 5.56 14.46
C GLY A 44 -3.97 4.58 15.01
N VAL A 45 -3.03 5.05 15.85
CA VAL A 45 -2.04 4.19 16.51
C VAL A 45 -2.72 3.11 17.36
N VAL A 46 -3.72 3.48 18.18
CA VAL A 46 -4.48 2.53 19.01
C VAL A 46 -5.22 1.50 18.15
N ALA A 47 -5.78 1.93 17.02
CA ALA A 47 -6.53 1.06 16.12
C ALA A 47 -5.64 0.21 15.19
N GLY A 48 -4.30 0.42 15.22
CA GLY A 48 -3.37 -0.24 14.30
C GLY A 48 -3.60 0.14 12.82
N ARG A 49 -4.21 1.31 12.57
CA ARG A 49 -4.53 1.78 11.21
C ARG A 49 -3.55 2.88 10.80
N PRO A 50 -3.09 2.87 9.53
CA PRO A 50 -2.33 3.99 9.00
C PRO A 50 -3.24 5.22 8.89
N GLU A 51 -2.88 6.29 9.58
CA GLU A 51 -3.52 7.61 9.51
C GLU A 51 -2.49 8.64 9.02
N ALA A 52 -2.97 9.72 8.41
CA ALA A 52 -2.10 10.81 7.99
C ALA A 52 -1.32 11.35 9.20
N GLY A 53 -0.01 11.55 9.04
CA GLY A 53 0.86 12.01 10.12
C GLY A 53 1.28 10.96 11.15
N VAL A 54 0.83 9.70 11.03
CA VAL A 54 1.27 8.60 11.90
C VAL A 54 2.44 7.85 11.25
N VAL A 55 3.54 7.76 11.97
CA VAL A 55 4.73 7.00 11.59
C VAL A 55 4.98 5.93 12.63
N CYS A 56 4.92 4.66 12.24
CA CYS A 56 5.19 3.51 13.11
C CYS A 56 6.37 2.72 12.58
N GLY A 57 7.14 2.11 13.47
CA GLY A 57 8.28 1.27 13.07
C GLY A 57 8.87 0.50 14.23
N VAL A 58 9.86 -0.34 13.87
CA VAL A 58 10.68 -1.08 14.84
C VAL A 58 12.10 -0.55 14.78
N GLY A 59 12.52 0.09 15.86
CA GLY A 59 13.84 0.70 15.99
C GLY A 59 14.94 -0.34 16.12
N LYS A 60 15.58 -0.69 15.00
CA LYS A 60 16.81 -1.48 15.02
C LYS A 60 18.00 -0.52 15.04
N PRO A 61 18.87 -0.55 16.04
CA PRO A 61 20.00 0.37 16.14
C PRO A 61 21.11 0.14 15.09
N ALA A 62 21.00 -0.91 14.27
CA ALA A 62 22.02 -1.30 13.33
C ALA A 62 22.09 -0.40 12.09
N GLY A 63 23.30 0.06 11.74
CA GLY A 63 23.68 0.76 10.51
C GLY A 63 23.85 2.28 10.65
N LYS A 64 24.64 2.83 9.73
CA LYS A 64 24.93 4.25 9.66
C LYS A 64 23.79 5.01 8.98
N THR A 65 23.72 6.31 9.25
CA THR A 65 22.87 7.23 8.50
C THR A 65 23.72 7.92 7.42
N ALA A 66 23.27 7.85 6.18
CA ALA A 66 23.85 8.58 5.05
C ALA A 66 23.01 9.85 4.79
N PHE A 67 23.67 11.00 4.65
CA PHE A 67 23.02 12.19 4.11
C PHE A 67 23.28 12.29 2.62
N VAL A 68 22.21 12.53 1.85
CA VAL A 68 22.22 12.55 0.40
C VAL A 68 21.75 13.92 -0.06
N PHE A 69 22.61 14.67 -0.75
CA PHE A 69 22.32 16.03 -1.19
C PHE A 69 21.78 16.04 -2.62
N ALA A 70 20.71 16.81 -2.84
CA ALA A 70 19.97 16.82 -4.08
C ALA A 70 20.74 17.53 -5.22
N GLY A 71 20.38 17.19 -6.46
CA GLY A 71 20.86 17.87 -7.67
C GLY A 71 19.85 18.89 -8.21
N GLN A 72 20.29 19.63 -9.25
CA GLN A 72 19.42 20.60 -9.94
C GLN A 72 18.18 19.95 -10.51
N GLY A 73 17.02 20.62 -10.37
CA GLY A 73 15.69 20.16 -10.78
C GLY A 73 14.72 19.96 -9.61
N SER A 74 15.22 19.98 -8.38
CA SER A 74 14.41 19.85 -7.17
C SER A 74 13.96 21.20 -6.56
N GLN A 75 14.47 22.33 -7.06
CA GLN A 75 14.16 23.69 -6.57
C GLN A 75 12.73 24.12 -6.91
N TRP A 76 12.12 24.89 -6.01
CA TRP A 76 10.84 25.58 -6.25
C TRP A 76 10.80 26.93 -5.54
N LEU A 77 9.94 27.86 -6.03
CA LEU A 77 9.73 29.16 -5.37
C LEU A 77 9.17 28.97 -3.95
N GLY A 78 9.74 29.73 -3.01
CA GLY A 78 9.36 29.68 -1.60
C GLY A 78 10.03 28.59 -0.77
N MET A 79 10.85 27.70 -1.37
CA MET A 79 11.54 26.66 -0.61
C MET A 79 12.37 27.25 0.54
N GLY A 80 12.29 26.62 1.70
CA GLY A 80 12.96 27.04 2.93
C GLY A 80 12.27 28.20 3.69
N SER A 81 11.25 28.83 3.12
CA SER A 81 10.61 30.00 3.76
C SER A 81 9.84 29.66 5.03
N GLU A 82 9.12 28.52 5.03
CA GLU A 82 8.40 28.08 6.22
C GLU A 82 9.34 27.58 7.31
N LEU A 83 10.45 26.90 6.92
CA LEU A 83 11.49 26.51 7.88
C LEU A 83 12.22 27.71 8.47
N TYR A 84 12.50 28.73 7.66
CA TYR A 84 13.09 29.98 8.10
C TYR A 84 12.24 30.66 9.19
N ALA A 85 10.92 30.69 8.99
CA ALA A 85 9.99 31.24 9.96
C ALA A 85 9.85 30.38 11.23
N ALA A 86 9.95 29.06 11.11
CA ALA A 86 9.69 28.12 12.20
C ALA A 86 10.92 27.78 13.05
N TYR A 87 12.13 27.76 12.46
CA TYR A 87 13.33 27.26 13.13
C TYR A 87 14.49 28.29 13.08
N PRO A 88 14.81 28.97 14.19
CA PRO A 88 15.91 29.95 14.24
C PRO A 88 17.26 29.41 13.77
N VAL A 89 17.57 28.14 14.09
CA VAL A 89 18.81 27.48 13.65
C VAL A 89 18.89 27.37 12.13
N PHE A 90 17.75 27.08 11.47
CA PHE A 90 17.68 27.06 10.02
C PHE A 90 17.87 28.47 9.44
N ALA A 91 17.19 29.46 10.03
CA ALA A 91 17.26 30.86 9.60
C ALA A 91 18.69 31.41 9.69
N GLU A 92 19.35 31.26 10.83
CA GLU A 92 20.74 31.68 11.05
C GLU A 92 21.70 31.01 10.06
N ALA A 93 21.50 29.71 9.81
CA ALA A 93 22.34 28.96 8.85
C ALA A 93 22.10 29.41 7.41
N LEU A 94 20.84 29.64 7.02
CA LEU A 94 20.49 30.12 5.70
C LEU A 94 21.04 31.54 5.46
N ASP A 95 20.89 32.43 6.44
CA ASP A 95 21.44 33.79 6.37
C ASP A 95 22.95 33.79 6.14
N ALA A 96 23.69 33.00 6.93
CA ALA A 96 25.12 32.90 6.78
C ALA A 96 25.57 32.39 5.38
N VAL A 97 24.81 31.43 4.81
CA VAL A 97 25.11 30.90 3.48
C VAL A 97 24.75 31.91 2.39
N VAL A 98 23.59 32.57 2.52
CA VAL A 98 23.14 33.59 1.54
C VAL A 98 24.09 34.78 1.54
N ASP A 99 24.53 35.25 2.70
CA ASP A 99 25.49 36.38 2.81
C ASP A 99 26.82 36.10 2.09
N GLU A 100 27.29 34.84 2.10
CA GLU A 100 28.47 34.47 1.33
C GLU A 100 28.18 34.35 -0.16
N LEU A 101 27.05 33.76 -0.55
CA LEU A 101 26.65 33.58 -1.95
C LEU A 101 26.37 34.91 -2.66
N ASP A 102 25.71 35.86 -1.99
CA ASP A 102 25.33 37.16 -2.56
C ASP A 102 26.54 38.01 -2.97
N ARG A 103 27.73 37.71 -2.42
CA ARG A 103 28.99 38.34 -2.89
C ARG A 103 29.37 37.94 -4.32
N HIS A 104 28.83 36.83 -4.81
CA HIS A 104 29.17 36.24 -6.09
C HIS A 104 28.01 36.23 -7.09
N LEU A 105 26.79 36.62 -6.65
CA LEU A 105 25.58 36.61 -7.43
C LEU A 105 25.18 38.06 -7.85
N ARG A 106 24.50 38.15 -8.99
CA ARG A 106 24.05 39.49 -9.52
C ARG A 106 22.75 39.99 -8.87
N TYR A 107 21.98 39.10 -8.22
CA TYR A 107 20.78 39.44 -7.46
C TYR A 107 20.83 38.73 -6.12
N PRO A 108 20.27 39.34 -5.05
CA PRO A 108 20.17 38.67 -3.76
C PRO A 108 19.44 37.33 -3.88
N LEU A 109 20.06 36.28 -3.41
CA LEU A 109 19.55 34.90 -3.60
C LEU A 109 18.18 34.70 -2.96
N ARG A 110 17.94 35.34 -1.80
CA ARG A 110 16.66 35.27 -1.10
C ARG A 110 15.53 35.87 -1.94
N ASP A 111 15.78 36.98 -2.64
CA ASP A 111 14.76 37.61 -3.52
C ASP A 111 14.42 36.72 -4.70
N VAL A 112 15.37 35.90 -5.16
CA VAL A 112 15.15 34.92 -6.23
C VAL A 112 14.37 33.70 -5.72
N ILE A 113 14.76 33.14 -4.57
CA ILE A 113 14.09 31.93 -4.03
C ILE A 113 12.66 32.23 -3.58
N TRP A 114 12.44 33.37 -2.91
CA TRP A 114 11.13 33.74 -2.33
C TRP A 114 10.39 34.79 -3.14
N GLY A 115 10.89 35.09 -4.34
CA GLY A 115 10.23 35.95 -5.31
C GLY A 115 9.09 35.25 -6.05
N HIS A 116 8.80 35.76 -7.25
CA HIS A 116 7.69 35.30 -8.08
C HIS A 116 8.12 34.78 -9.45
N ASP A 117 9.42 34.77 -9.74
CA ASP A 117 9.97 34.40 -11.03
C ASP A 117 10.60 32.99 -10.95
N GLN A 118 9.79 31.98 -11.28
CA GLN A 118 10.21 30.59 -11.33
C GLN A 118 11.27 30.36 -12.43
N ASP A 119 11.19 31.09 -13.53
CA ASP A 119 12.14 30.93 -14.64
C ASP A 119 13.52 31.47 -14.26
N LEU A 120 13.56 32.57 -13.50
CA LEU A 120 14.83 33.07 -12.96
C LEU A 120 15.44 32.07 -11.98
N LEU A 121 14.67 31.51 -11.06
CA LEU A 121 15.14 30.49 -10.11
C LEU A 121 15.60 29.22 -10.86
N ASN A 122 15.00 28.89 -11.98
CA ASN A 122 15.36 27.72 -12.79
C ASN A 122 16.62 27.92 -13.63
N THR A 123 17.11 29.16 -13.78
CA THR A 123 18.43 29.36 -14.41
C THR A 123 19.50 28.67 -13.58
N THR A 124 20.52 28.11 -14.25
CA THR A 124 21.58 27.36 -13.58
C THR A 124 22.36 28.23 -12.60
N GLU A 125 22.50 29.52 -12.93
CA GLU A 125 23.15 30.54 -12.11
C GLU A 125 22.54 30.67 -10.72
N PHE A 126 21.20 30.50 -10.57
CA PHE A 126 20.50 30.64 -9.29
C PHE A 126 20.08 29.29 -8.72
N ALA A 127 19.74 28.30 -9.55
CA ALA A 127 19.28 27.01 -9.07
C ALA A 127 20.31 26.29 -8.21
N GLN A 128 21.61 26.32 -8.63
CA GLN A 128 22.67 25.65 -7.88
C GLN A 128 22.98 26.32 -6.54
N PRO A 129 23.19 27.64 -6.47
CA PRO A 129 23.35 28.34 -5.19
C PRO A 129 22.13 28.19 -4.26
N ALA A 130 20.89 28.21 -4.81
CA ALA A 130 19.68 28.06 -4.05
C ALA A 130 19.56 26.68 -3.38
N LEU A 131 19.87 25.62 -4.11
CA LEU A 131 19.93 24.26 -3.57
C LEU A 131 20.98 24.14 -2.47
N PHE A 132 22.19 24.60 -2.75
CA PHE A 132 23.29 24.59 -1.78
C PHE A 132 22.91 25.30 -0.48
N ALA A 133 22.29 26.49 -0.56
CA ALA A 133 21.88 27.25 0.62
C ALA A 133 20.85 26.48 1.48
N VAL A 134 19.80 25.96 0.86
CA VAL A 134 18.75 25.21 1.58
C VAL A 134 19.30 23.90 2.15
N GLU A 135 20.15 23.20 1.42
CA GLU A 135 20.76 21.94 1.85
C GLU A 135 21.68 22.11 3.06
N VAL A 136 22.51 23.15 3.05
CA VAL A 136 23.38 23.45 4.19
C VAL A 136 22.58 23.89 5.42
N ALA A 137 21.53 24.69 5.23
CA ALA A 137 20.64 25.09 6.33
C ALA A 137 19.86 23.90 6.92
N LEU A 138 19.35 23.00 6.07
CA LEU A 138 18.72 21.75 6.52
C LEU A 138 19.69 20.83 7.27
N TYR A 139 20.92 20.71 6.77
CA TYR A 139 21.96 19.97 7.47
C TYR A 139 22.18 20.53 8.88
N ARG A 140 22.28 21.84 9.03
CA ARG A 140 22.47 22.50 10.35
C ARG A 140 21.29 22.26 11.28
N LEU A 141 20.06 22.30 10.75
CA LEU A 141 18.85 21.99 11.50
C LEU A 141 18.87 20.54 12.02
N LEU A 142 19.13 19.57 11.14
CA LEU A 142 19.21 18.16 11.52
C LEU A 142 20.32 17.89 12.56
N MET A 143 21.47 18.54 12.37
CA MET A 143 22.59 18.46 13.32
C MET A 143 22.22 19.03 14.69
N SER A 144 21.42 20.10 14.75
CA SER A 144 20.93 20.67 16.02
C SER A 144 19.99 19.72 16.76
N TRP A 145 19.29 18.84 16.03
CA TRP A 145 18.44 17.79 16.60
C TRP A 145 19.22 16.51 16.98
N GLY A 146 20.55 16.54 16.90
CA GLY A 146 21.40 15.40 17.23
C GLY A 146 21.50 14.35 16.14
N VAL A 147 20.94 14.57 14.95
CA VAL A 147 21.07 13.66 13.82
C VAL A 147 22.48 13.79 13.22
N ARG A 148 23.26 12.73 13.26
CA ARG A 148 24.65 12.73 12.80
C ARG A 148 24.81 11.80 11.58
N PRO A 149 25.32 12.29 10.43
CA PRO A 149 25.63 11.41 9.32
C PRO A 149 26.92 10.61 9.62
N GLY A 150 26.89 9.32 9.33
CA GLY A 150 28.06 8.45 9.34
C GLY A 150 28.83 8.50 8.01
N LEU A 151 28.19 9.04 6.96
CA LEU A 151 28.77 9.34 5.64
C LEU A 151 27.85 10.30 4.87
N VAL A 152 28.41 10.95 3.86
CA VAL A 152 27.67 11.87 2.99
C VAL A 152 27.97 11.59 1.51
N LEU A 153 26.99 11.89 0.66
CA LEU A 153 27.10 11.84 -0.80
C LEU A 153 26.19 12.88 -1.43
N GLY A 154 26.47 13.30 -2.66
CA GLY A 154 25.65 14.25 -3.38
C GLY A 154 25.35 13.79 -4.81
N HIS A 155 24.31 14.34 -5.42
CA HIS A 155 24.02 14.18 -6.83
C HIS A 155 24.45 15.43 -7.59
N SER A 156 25.46 15.36 -8.45
CA SER A 156 25.99 16.49 -9.21
C SER A 156 26.30 17.68 -8.27
N VAL A 157 25.62 18.81 -8.40
CA VAL A 157 25.86 20.00 -7.55
C VAL A 157 25.76 19.70 -6.04
N GLY A 158 24.93 18.74 -5.63
CA GLY A 158 24.82 18.34 -4.22
C GLY A 158 26.12 17.82 -3.62
N GLU A 159 27.10 17.41 -4.43
CA GLU A 159 28.42 17.03 -3.90
C GLU A 159 29.21 18.22 -3.35
N LEU A 160 28.93 19.47 -3.79
CA LEU A 160 29.54 20.66 -3.17
C LEU A 160 28.97 20.85 -1.75
N ALA A 161 27.69 20.65 -1.54
CA ALA A 161 27.11 20.62 -0.20
C ALA A 161 27.69 19.49 0.65
N ALA A 162 27.85 18.29 0.10
CA ALA A 162 28.50 17.17 0.77
C ALA A 162 29.96 17.49 1.16
N ALA A 163 30.73 18.11 0.27
CA ALA A 163 32.10 18.52 0.54
C ALA A 163 32.20 19.60 1.65
N HIS A 164 31.28 20.58 1.63
CA HIS A 164 31.25 21.61 2.68
C HIS A 164 30.86 21.02 4.04
N VAL A 165 29.81 20.23 4.12
CA VAL A 165 29.36 19.69 5.42
C VAL A 165 30.33 18.64 5.97
N ALA A 166 31.08 17.98 5.10
CA ALA A 166 32.17 17.09 5.50
C ALA A 166 33.43 17.83 5.98
N GLY A 167 33.51 19.14 5.78
CA GLY A 167 34.64 19.95 6.19
C GLY A 167 35.79 20.04 5.18
N ALA A 168 35.62 19.49 3.97
CA ALA A 168 36.62 19.61 2.89
C ALA A 168 36.69 21.03 2.30
N LEU A 169 35.58 21.76 2.31
CA LEU A 169 35.49 23.15 1.88
C LEU A 169 34.92 24.02 3.00
N CYS A 170 35.54 25.16 3.27
CA CYS A 170 34.92 26.19 4.12
C CYS A 170 33.74 26.84 3.42
N LEU A 171 32.89 27.58 4.16
CA LEU A 171 31.67 28.17 3.58
C LEU A 171 31.99 29.21 2.47
N PRO A 172 32.95 30.16 2.66
CA PRO A 172 33.30 31.10 1.61
C PRO A 172 33.79 30.40 0.31
N ASP A 173 34.63 29.41 0.44
CA ASP A 173 35.19 28.65 -0.70
C ASP A 173 34.06 27.86 -1.44
N ALA A 174 33.19 27.21 -0.70
CA ALA A 174 32.07 26.48 -1.26
C ALA A 174 31.07 27.41 -1.97
N ALA A 175 30.80 28.59 -1.39
CA ALA A 175 29.93 29.61 -1.98
C ALA A 175 30.49 30.16 -3.29
N MET A 176 31.79 30.50 -3.29
CA MET A 176 32.51 30.94 -4.48
C MET A 176 32.44 29.87 -5.59
N LEU A 177 32.71 28.61 -5.25
CA LEU A 177 32.77 27.51 -6.22
C LEU A 177 31.40 27.21 -6.82
N VAL A 178 30.31 27.13 -5.99
CA VAL A 178 28.96 26.84 -6.48
C VAL A 178 28.41 27.98 -7.33
N ALA A 179 28.67 29.24 -6.94
CA ALA A 179 28.25 30.40 -7.72
C ALA A 179 28.98 30.47 -9.07
N ALA A 180 30.32 30.25 -9.09
CA ALA A 180 31.11 30.17 -10.33
C ALA A 180 30.60 29.03 -11.23
N ARG A 181 30.33 27.84 -10.67
CA ARG A 181 29.79 26.71 -11.42
C ARG A 181 28.45 27.07 -12.09
N GLY A 182 27.51 27.63 -11.34
CA GLY A 182 26.20 28.03 -11.86
C GLY A 182 26.31 29.09 -12.96
N ARG A 183 27.09 30.15 -12.73
CA ARG A 183 27.31 31.26 -13.65
C ARG A 183 28.00 30.80 -14.96
N LEU A 184 29.08 30.04 -14.87
CA LEU A 184 29.82 29.58 -16.03
C LEU A 184 28.99 28.58 -16.87
N MET A 185 28.26 27.67 -16.25
CA MET A 185 27.35 26.80 -16.98
C MET A 185 26.20 27.56 -17.67
N GLN A 186 25.65 28.58 -17.01
CA GLN A 186 24.58 29.40 -17.58
C GLN A 186 25.06 30.24 -18.77
N ALA A 187 26.32 30.64 -18.79
CA ALA A 187 26.91 31.43 -19.86
C ALA A 187 27.23 30.61 -21.13
N LEU A 188 27.15 29.29 -21.08
CA LEU A 188 27.40 28.45 -22.25
C LEU A 188 26.31 28.62 -23.30
N PRO A 189 26.61 28.39 -24.58
CA PRO A 189 25.62 28.46 -25.66
C PRO A 189 24.48 27.50 -25.41
N ALA A 190 23.22 27.97 -25.64
CA ALA A 190 22.07 27.14 -25.66
C ALA A 190 22.10 26.14 -26.84
N GLY A 191 21.41 25.00 -26.74
CA GLY A 191 21.35 24.03 -27.84
C GLY A 191 21.61 22.59 -27.41
N GLY A 192 21.79 22.37 -26.12
CA GLY A 192 21.87 21.04 -25.51
C GLY A 192 20.51 20.54 -25.00
N ALA A 193 20.40 19.24 -24.79
CA ALA A 193 19.26 18.63 -24.12
C ALA A 193 19.70 17.43 -23.28
N MET A 194 18.85 17.09 -22.31
CA MET A 194 19.03 15.93 -21.44
C MET A 194 17.74 15.11 -21.36
N PHE A 195 17.88 13.80 -21.36
CA PHE A 195 16.76 12.87 -21.23
C PHE A 195 17.05 11.82 -20.17
N ALA A 196 16.12 11.65 -19.22
CA ALA A 196 16.09 10.50 -18.33
C ALA A 196 15.50 9.31 -19.08
N VAL A 197 16.17 8.18 -19.04
CA VAL A 197 15.83 6.97 -19.79
C VAL A 197 15.76 5.79 -18.84
N GLN A 198 14.69 5.02 -18.94
CA GLN A 198 14.57 3.73 -18.27
C GLN A 198 15.31 2.65 -19.06
N ALA A 199 16.63 2.60 -18.90
CA ALA A 199 17.50 1.62 -19.52
C ALA A 199 18.75 1.43 -18.67
N ARG A 200 19.47 0.33 -18.89
CA ARG A 200 20.76 0.08 -18.28
C ARG A 200 21.87 0.84 -19.02
N GLU A 201 22.97 1.10 -18.34
CA GLU A 201 24.14 1.78 -18.91
C GLU A 201 24.69 1.04 -20.15
N ASP A 202 24.83 -0.31 -20.06
CA ASP A 202 25.32 -1.17 -21.15
C ASP A 202 24.39 -1.25 -22.37
N GLU A 203 23.10 -0.97 -22.21
CA GLU A 203 22.14 -0.87 -23.33
C GLU A 203 22.27 0.46 -24.08
N VAL A 204 22.62 1.53 -23.36
CA VAL A 204 22.68 2.89 -23.92
C VAL A 204 24.08 3.20 -24.47
N ALA A 205 25.15 2.76 -23.81
CA ALA A 205 26.55 3.08 -24.18
C ALA A 205 26.87 2.77 -25.67
N PRO A 206 26.41 1.65 -26.28
CA PRO A 206 26.68 1.39 -27.71
C PRO A 206 25.95 2.31 -28.70
N MET A 207 24.97 3.09 -28.21
CA MET A 207 24.20 4.01 -29.05
C MET A 207 24.79 5.42 -29.07
N LEU A 208 25.77 5.69 -28.20
CA LEU A 208 26.38 7.02 -28.06
C LEU A 208 27.35 7.31 -29.18
N GLY A 209 27.15 8.48 -29.82
CA GLY A 209 28.12 9.08 -30.71
C GLY A 209 29.03 10.07 -29.97
N HIS A 210 29.85 10.81 -30.72
CA HIS A 210 30.76 11.80 -30.16
C HIS A 210 30.02 12.94 -29.42
N ASP A 211 28.83 13.30 -29.87
CA ASP A 211 28.07 14.48 -29.40
C ASP A 211 27.08 14.18 -28.26
N VAL A 212 27.04 12.94 -27.78
CA VAL A 212 26.15 12.50 -26.70
C VAL A 212 26.92 11.70 -25.65
N SER A 213 26.68 12.04 -24.39
CA SER A 213 27.29 11.37 -23.23
C SER A 213 26.23 10.81 -22.32
N ILE A 214 26.58 9.80 -21.51
CA ILE A 214 25.80 9.50 -20.30
C ILE A 214 26.13 10.56 -19.25
N ALA A 215 25.16 11.31 -18.80
CA ALA A 215 25.32 12.32 -17.77
C ALA A 215 25.23 11.73 -16.37
N ALA A 216 24.34 10.75 -16.16
CA ALA A 216 24.19 10.10 -14.87
C ALA A 216 23.77 8.64 -15.03
N VAL A 217 24.27 7.80 -14.12
CA VAL A 217 23.79 6.44 -13.86
C VAL A 217 23.12 6.46 -12.49
N ASN A 218 21.80 6.65 -12.51
CA ASN A 218 21.01 6.88 -11.30
C ASN A 218 20.57 5.58 -10.61
N GLY A 219 20.67 4.46 -11.29
CA GLY A 219 20.30 3.15 -10.76
C GLY A 219 20.46 2.06 -11.81
N PRO A 220 20.10 0.80 -11.48
CA PRO A 220 20.30 -0.36 -12.34
C PRO A 220 19.66 -0.26 -13.73
N ALA A 221 18.55 0.46 -13.83
CA ALA A 221 17.79 0.68 -15.07
C ALA A 221 17.37 2.15 -15.22
N SER A 222 18.21 3.09 -14.78
CA SER A 222 17.92 4.51 -14.84
C SER A 222 19.19 5.28 -15.19
N VAL A 223 19.24 5.81 -16.40
CA VAL A 223 20.35 6.64 -16.90
C VAL A 223 19.83 7.97 -17.41
N VAL A 224 20.71 8.96 -17.45
CA VAL A 224 20.45 10.25 -18.10
C VAL A 224 21.44 10.41 -19.24
N ILE A 225 20.95 10.68 -20.43
CA ILE A 225 21.74 11.03 -21.61
C ILE A 225 21.73 12.53 -21.85
N SER A 226 22.86 13.09 -22.28
CA SER A 226 23.10 14.51 -22.40
C SER A 226 23.95 14.82 -23.62
N GLY A 227 23.63 15.86 -24.36
CA GLY A 227 24.40 16.24 -25.54
C GLY A 227 23.71 17.27 -26.42
N ALA A 228 24.21 17.41 -27.68
CA ALA A 228 23.57 18.26 -28.68
C ALA A 228 22.12 17.83 -28.92
N HIS A 229 21.22 18.81 -29.00
CA HIS A 229 19.76 18.59 -29.01
C HIS A 229 19.32 17.51 -30.01
N ASP A 230 19.77 17.61 -31.27
CA ASP A 230 19.31 16.70 -32.32
C ASP A 230 19.87 15.28 -32.14
N ALA A 231 21.13 15.18 -31.77
CA ALA A 231 21.82 13.91 -31.55
C ALA A 231 21.22 13.15 -30.34
N VAL A 232 21.01 13.83 -29.21
CA VAL A 232 20.45 13.18 -28.00
C VAL A 232 18.96 12.86 -28.19
N SER A 233 18.22 13.70 -28.94
CA SER A 233 16.81 13.44 -29.25
C SER A 233 16.63 12.21 -30.15
N ALA A 234 17.49 12.01 -31.15
CA ALA A 234 17.47 10.83 -31.99
C ALA A 234 17.65 9.53 -31.19
N ILE A 235 18.57 9.52 -30.21
CA ILE A 235 18.76 8.38 -29.30
C ILE A 235 17.54 8.18 -28.40
N ALA A 236 16.99 9.28 -27.85
CA ALA A 236 15.81 9.27 -27.03
C ALA A 236 14.59 8.69 -27.77
N ASP A 237 14.38 9.07 -29.05
CA ASP A 237 13.30 8.56 -29.88
C ASP A 237 13.49 7.08 -30.24
N ARG A 238 14.74 6.66 -30.53
CA ARG A 238 15.05 5.25 -30.75
C ARG A 238 14.72 4.40 -29.52
N LEU A 239 15.10 4.85 -28.33
CA LEU A 239 14.80 4.15 -27.08
C LEU A 239 13.29 4.12 -26.77
N ARG A 240 12.58 5.22 -27.09
CA ARG A 240 11.12 5.28 -27.01
C ARG A 240 10.46 4.29 -27.98
N GLY A 241 10.98 4.19 -29.19
CA GLY A 241 10.54 3.21 -30.20
C GLY A 241 10.76 1.76 -29.77
N GLN A 242 11.72 1.51 -28.87
CA GLN A 242 11.98 0.22 -28.24
C GLN A 242 11.13 -0.04 -26.97
N GLY A 243 10.14 0.84 -26.68
CA GLY A 243 9.24 0.73 -25.52
C GLY A 243 9.85 1.22 -24.20
N ARG A 244 11.04 1.88 -24.22
CA ARG A 244 11.64 2.44 -23.01
C ARG A 244 10.92 3.74 -22.61
N ARG A 245 10.77 3.98 -21.30
CA ARG A 245 10.29 5.28 -20.81
C ARG A 245 11.40 6.30 -20.97
N VAL A 246 11.07 7.41 -21.63
CA VAL A 246 12.01 8.51 -21.89
C VAL A 246 11.34 9.82 -21.52
N HIS A 247 11.97 10.57 -20.64
CA HIS A 247 11.48 11.86 -20.15
C HIS A 247 12.54 12.94 -20.42
N ARG A 248 12.13 14.03 -21.09
CA ARG A 248 13.01 15.20 -21.28
C ARG A 248 13.11 16.00 -19.99
N LEU A 249 14.33 16.27 -19.54
CA LEU A 249 14.55 17.10 -18.38
C LEU A 249 14.38 18.58 -18.71
N ALA A 250 13.79 19.33 -17.78
CA ALA A 250 13.59 20.78 -17.93
C ALA A 250 14.87 21.54 -17.53
N VAL A 251 15.91 21.39 -18.33
CA VAL A 251 17.21 22.06 -18.17
C VAL A 251 17.59 22.80 -19.43
N SER A 252 18.36 23.89 -19.28
CA SER A 252 18.77 24.76 -20.38
C SER A 252 20.02 24.27 -21.11
N HIS A 253 20.81 23.41 -20.49
CA HIS A 253 22.13 23.00 -20.99
C HIS A 253 22.30 21.47 -20.84
N ALA A 254 23.24 20.92 -21.63
CA ALA A 254 23.58 19.51 -21.58
C ALA A 254 24.69 19.25 -20.57
N PHE A 255 24.39 19.24 -19.29
CA PHE A 255 25.33 18.98 -18.22
C PHE A 255 26.00 17.61 -18.37
N HIS A 256 27.22 17.47 -17.86
CA HIS A 256 28.02 16.25 -17.91
C HIS A 256 28.25 15.71 -19.34
N SER A 257 28.33 16.62 -20.32
CA SER A 257 28.61 16.31 -21.75
C SER A 257 29.78 17.13 -22.28
N ALA A 258 30.20 16.85 -23.53
CA ALA A 258 31.25 17.61 -24.21
C ALA A 258 30.93 19.12 -24.31
N LEU A 259 29.65 19.48 -24.28
CA LEU A 259 29.23 20.89 -24.33
C LEU A 259 29.63 21.70 -23.09
N MET A 260 30.14 21.06 -22.04
CA MET A 260 30.67 21.72 -20.84
C MET A 260 32.15 22.11 -20.96
N GLU A 261 32.88 21.57 -21.96
CA GLU A 261 34.32 21.81 -22.14
C GLU A 261 34.71 23.30 -22.11
N PRO A 262 33.99 24.25 -22.77
CA PRO A 262 34.45 25.63 -22.86
C PRO A 262 34.59 26.34 -21.52
N MET A 263 33.87 25.90 -20.47
CA MET A 263 33.92 26.54 -19.15
C MET A 263 35.00 25.95 -18.24
N ILE A 264 35.58 24.79 -18.57
CA ILE A 264 36.42 24.01 -17.63
C ILE A 264 37.66 24.80 -17.22
N ALA A 265 38.32 25.48 -18.16
CA ALA A 265 39.56 26.23 -17.87
C ALA A 265 39.29 27.37 -16.85
N GLU A 266 38.22 28.17 -17.04
CA GLU A 266 37.86 29.25 -16.12
C GLU A 266 37.43 28.69 -14.75
N PHE A 267 36.64 27.62 -14.76
CA PHE A 267 36.21 26.96 -13.55
C PHE A 267 37.36 26.35 -12.75
N THR A 268 38.36 25.74 -13.44
CA THR A 268 39.56 25.19 -12.82
C THR A 268 40.40 26.29 -12.16
N ALA A 269 40.47 27.46 -12.80
CA ALA A 269 41.18 28.61 -12.22
C ALA A 269 40.53 29.08 -10.91
N VAL A 270 39.18 29.12 -10.83
CA VAL A 270 38.46 29.42 -9.58
C VAL A 270 38.71 28.30 -8.54
N ALA A 271 38.65 27.06 -8.96
CA ALA A 271 38.88 25.94 -8.05
C ALA A 271 40.31 25.84 -7.52
N ALA A 272 41.28 26.42 -8.21
CA ALA A 272 42.68 26.49 -7.77
C ALA A 272 42.91 27.49 -6.60
N GLU A 273 41.96 28.39 -6.37
CA GLU A 273 42.05 29.36 -5.27
C GLU A 273 41.52 28.80 -3.95
N LEU A 274 40.88 27.60 -3.96
CA LEU A 274 40.23 26.99 -2.80
C LEU A 274 41.25 26.47 -1.77
N SER A 275 40.90 26.64 -0.50
CA SER A 275 41.62 26.03 0.63
C SER A 275 40.96 24.68 0.98
N VAL A 276 41.49 23.58 0.49
CA VAL A 276 40.97 22.24 0.66
C VAL A 276 41.43 21.62 1.97
N GLY A 277 40.47 21.19 2.82
CA GLY A 277 40.69 20.43 4.05
C GLY A 277 40.48 18.93 3.85
N LEU A 278 40.83 18.14 4.86
CA LEU A 278 40.49 16.74 4.90
C LEU A 278 39.05 16.57 5.38
N PRO A 279 38.21 15.74 4.72
CA PRO A 279 36.85 15.45 5.18
C PRO A 279 36.84 14.82 6.58
N THR A 280 36.06 15.37 7.49
CA THR A 280 35.82 14.82 8.84
C THR A 280 34.69 13.81 8.86
N ILE A 281 33.82 13.82 7.86
CA ILE A 281 32.79 12.84 7.61
C ILE A 281 33.13 12.11 6.30
N PRO A 282 33.11 10.77 6.25
CA PRO A 282 33.36 10.03 5.02
C PRO A 282 32.45 10.49 3.88
N VAL A 283 33.04 10.82 2.74
CA VAL A 283 32.35 11.26 1.51
C VAL A 283 32.41 10.15 0.48
N ILE A 284 31.33 9.93 -0.23
CA ILE A 284 31.31 9.10 -1.44
C ILE A 284 31.24 10.00 -2.65
N SER A 285 32.24 9.90 -3.51
CA SER A 285 32.34 10.69 -4.73
C SER A 285 31.33 10.24 -5.77
N ASN A 286 30.58 11.16 -6.35
CA ASN A 286 29.72 10.85 -7.47
C ASN A 286 30.44 10.71 -8.81
N VAL A 287 31.74 11.08 -8.87
CA VAL A 287 32.62 10.86 -10.03
C VAL A 287 33.03 9.40 -10.12
N THR A 288 33.43 8.80 -8.99
CA THR A 288 33.96 7.43 -8.94
C THR A 288 32.95 6.40 -8.45
N GLY A 289 31.91 6.82 -7.72
CA GLY A 289 30.99 5.94 -7.03
C GLY A 289 31.58 5.27 -5.78
N GLN A 290 32.72 5.74 -5.29
CA GLN A 290 33.50 5.15 -4.19
C GLN A 290 33.80 6.18 -3.11
N LEU A 291 34.29 5.74 -1.95
CA LEU A 291 34.88 6.64 -0.95
C LEU A 291 35.98 7.51 -1.60
N VAL A 292 35.99 8.79 -1.23
CA VAL A 292 36.92 9.75 -1.78
C VAL A 292 38.38 9.38 -1.49
N ALA A 293 39.24 9.71 -2.44
CA ALA A 293 40.71 9.57 -2.34
C ALA A 293 41.35 10.91 -1.99
N ASP A 294 42.67 10.93 -1.94
CA ASP A 294 43.48 12.11 -1.54
C ASP A 294 43.33 13.32 -2.44
N ASP A 295 42.88 13.14 -3.70
CA ASP A 295 42.66 14.21 -4.67
C ASP A 295 41.26 14.87 -4.54
N PHE A 296 40.42 14.43 -3.59
CA PHE A 296 39.10 14.97 -3.40
C PHE A 296 39.11 16.46 -3.12
N ALA A 297 38.19 17.18 -3.73
CA ALA A 297 38.01 18.62 -3.69
C ALA A 297 39.18 19.47 -4.27
N SER A 298 40.22 18.86 -4.88
CA SER A 298 41.25 19.57 -5.63
C SER A 298 40.65 20.23 -6.89
N ALA A 299 41.38 21.20 -7.48
CA ALA A 299 40.99 21.85 -8.72
C ALA A 299 40.75 20.84 -9.87
N ASP A 300 41.66 19.86 -9.99
CA ASP A 300 41.51 18.78 -10.99
C ASP A 300 40.32 17.89 -10.73
N TYR A 301 39.98 17.64 -9.46
CA TYR A 301 38.77 16.88 -9.09
C TYR A 301 37.54 17.63 -9.57
N TRP A 302 37.41 18.92 -9.26
CA TRP A 302 36.24 19.71 -9.65
C TRP A 302 36.16 19.92 -11.17
N ALA A 303 37.28 20.06 -11.86
CA ALA A 303 37.31 20.07 -13.31
C ALA A 303 36.74 18.77 -13.93
N ARG A 304 37.17 17.61 -13.42
CA ARG A 304 36.62 16.32 -13.86
C ARG A 304 35.15 16.17 -13.52
N HIS A 305 34.73 16.66 -12.35
CA HIS A 305 33.34 16.60 -11.87
C HIS A 305 32.34 17.30 -12.83
N ILE A 306 32.74 18.40 -13.52
CA ILE A 306 31.89 19.08 -14.50
C ILE A 306 31.49 18.13 -15.64
N ARG A 307 32.41 17.25 -16.02
CA ARG A 307 32.33 16.44 -17.25
C ARG A 307 32.00 14.98 -17.02
N ALA A 308 32.38 14.46 -15.86
CA ALA A 308 32.25 13.05 -15.54
C ALA A 308 30.78 12.65 -15.39
N VAL A 309 30.52 11.37 -15.66
CA VAL A 309 29.23 10.73 -15.38
C VAL A 309 28.96 10.75 -13.88
N VAL A 310 27.81 11.17 -13.47
CA VAL A 310 27.32 11.06 -12.08
C VAL A 310 27.02 9.59 -11.76
N ARG A 311 27.88 8.95 -10.98
CA ARG A 311 27.79 7.53 -10.60
C ARG A 311 26.88 7.33 -9.38
N PHE A 312 25.64 7.89 -9.40
CA PHE A 312 24.79 7.93 -8.22
C PHE A 312 24.38 6.54 -7.71
N GLY A 313 23.97 5.65 -8.60
CA GLY A 313 23.62 4.27 -8.22
C GLY A 313 24.80 3.51 -7.60
N ASP A 314 26.03 3.74 -8.10
CA ASP A 314 27.27 3.17 -7.52
C ASP A 314 27.55 3.79 -6.16
N SER A 315 27.39 5.10 -6.01
CA SER A 315 27.57 5.81 -4.75
C SER A 315 26.63 5.30 -3.65
N VAL A 316 25.36 5.05 -4.00
CA VAL A 316 24.37 4.47 -3.07
C VAL A 316 24.77 3.05 -2.64
N ARG A 317 25.22 2.20 -3.57
CA ARG A 317 25.70 0.85 -3.25
C ARG A 317 26.95 0.89 -2.36
N SER A 318 27.90 1.76 -2.68
CA SER A 318 29.11 1.95 -1.86
C SER A 318 28.78 2.43 -0.45
N ALA A 319 27.81 3.36 -0.31
CA ALA A 319 27.33 3.82 0.99
C ALA A 319 26.73 2.66 1.80
N HIS A 320 25.93 1.82 1.16
CA HIS A 320 25.36 0.63 1.80
C HIS A 320 26.45 -0.37 2.23
N CYS A 321 27.40 -0.66 1.36
CA CYS A 321 28.56 -1.51 1.69
C CYS A 321 29.40 -0.94 2.84
N ALA A 322 29.48 0.39 2.98
CA ALA A 322 30.12 1.07 4.10
C ALA A 322 29.27 1.07 5.39
N GLY A 323 28.13 0.41 5.38
CA GLY A 323 27.24 0.18 6.53
C GLY A 323 26.06 1.15 6.65
N ALA A 324 25.74 1.93 5.60
CA ALA A 324 24.54 2.75 5.61
C ALA A 324 23.28 1.88 5.45
N SER A 325 22.33 2.04 6.36
CA SER A 325 20.99 1.43 6.29
C SER A 325 19.89 2.48 6.31
N ARG A 326 20.21 3.74 6.61
CA ARG A 326 19.30 4.88 6.58
C ARG A 326 19.89 5.95 5.65
N PHE A 327 19.08 6.40 4.71
CA PHE A 327 19.42 7.45 3.76
C PHE A 327 18.45 8.61 3.97
N ILE A 328 18.99 9.80 4.25
CA ILE A 328 18.19 11.03 4.42
C ILE A 328 18.54 11.94 3.25
N GLU A 329 17.59 12.17 2.36
CA GLU A 329 17.71 13.16 1.30
C GLU A 329 17.59 14.56 1.91
N VAL A 330 18.71 15.26 2.01
CA VAL A 330 18.82 16.60 2.59
C VAL A 330 18.73 17.61 1.46
N GLY A 331 17.54 18.18 1.30
CA GLY A 331 17.29 19.15 0.22
C GLY A 331 15.80 19.23 -0.13
N PRO A 332 15.44 20.11 -1.05
CA PRO A 332 14.10 20.19 -1.60
C PRO A 332 13.82 18.99 -2.51
N GLY A 333 12.61 18.46 -2.47
CA GLY A 333 12.17 17.39 -3.36
C GLY A 333 11.99 16.04 -2.65
N GLY A 334 12.45 14.99 -3.21
CA GLY A 334 12.28 13.59 -2.79
C GLY A 334 12.59 12.65 -3.95
N GLY A 335 13.23 13.20 -4.99
CA GLY A 335 13.53 12.46 -6.22
C GLY A 335 14.61 11.40 -6.04
N LEU A 336 15.58 11.64 -5.17
CA LEU A 336 16.66 10.70 -4.92
C LEU A 336 16.22 9.50 -4.08
N THR A 337 15.21 9.65 -3.23
CA THR A 337 14.68 8.60 -2.38
C THR A 337 14.29 7.36 -3.20
N SER A 338 13.56 7.54 -4.29
CA SER A 338 13.15 6.43 -5.17
C SER A 338 14.33 5.81 -5.94
N LEU A 339 15.36 6.60 -6.27
CA LEU A 339 16.58 6.10 -6.93
C LEU A 339 17.44 5.28 -5.96
N ILE A 340 17.47 5.67 -4.68
CA ILE A 340 18.13 4.92 -3.60
C ILE A 340 17.44 3.57 -3.42
N GLU A 341 16.12 3.55 -3.30
CA GLU A 341 15.33 2.33 -3.18
C GLU A 341 15.52 1.39 -4.38
N ALA A 342 15.49 1.94 -5.61
CA ALA A 342 15.72 1.16 -6.82
C ALA A 342 17.16 0.60 -6.91
N SER A 343 18.16 1.30 -6.35
CA SER A 343 19.56 0.85 -6.35
C SER A 343 19.85 -0.21 -5.30
N LEU A 344 18.98 -0.34 -4.27
CA LEU A 344 19.11 -1.24 -3.12
C LEU A 344 17.83 -2.07 -2.92
N ALA A 345 17.18 -2.49 -4.01
CA ALA A 345 15.88 -3.16 -3.97
C ALA A 345 15.85 -4.44 -3.11
N ASP A 346 16.97 -5.13 -2.98
CA ASP A 346 17.09 -6.36 -2.19
C ASP A 346 17.53 -6.11 -0.74
N ALA A 347 17.76 -4.84 -0.33
CA ALA A 347 18.26 -4.48 0.98
C ALA A 347 17.16 -3.88 1.87
N GLN A 348 17.19 -4.22 3.17
CA GLN A 348 16.35 -3.55 4.16
C GLN A 348 16.94 -2.19 4.51
N ILE A 349 16.48 -1.14 3.87
CA ILE A 349 16.90 0.24 4.10
C ILE A 349 15.71 1.12 4.46
N VAL A 350 16.01 2.29 5.00
CA VAL A 350 15.07 3.39 5.20
C VAL A 350 15.57 4.57 4.38
N SER A 351 14.76 5.07 3.45
CA SER A 351 15.05 6.22 2.61
C SER A 351 14.00 7.30 2.84
N VAL A 352 14.43 8.52 3.18
CA VAL A 352 13.54 9.56 3.70
C VAL A 352 13.90 10.92 3.10
N PRO A 353 12.96 11.63 2.45
CA PRO A 353 13.15 13.01 2.02
C PRO A 353 12.89 13.99 3.17
N THR A 354 13.71 15.01 3.33
CA THR A 354 13.50 16.06 4.33
C THR A 354 12.42 17.04 3.95
N LEU A 355 12.33 17.41 2.68
CA LEU A 355 11.31 18.32 2.18
C LEU A 355 10.54 17.71 1.02
N ARG A 356 9.27 18.09 0.91
CA ARG A 356 8.39 17.76 -0.19
C ARG A 356 7.55 18.98 -0.57
N LYS A 357 7.46 19.28 -1.84
CA LYS A 357 6.71 20.43 -2.37
C LYS A 357 5.20 20.38 -2.05
N ASP A 358 4.65 19.17 -1.89
CA ASP A 358 3.22 18.90 -1.64
C ASP A 358 2.82 18.97 -0.16
N ARG A 359 3.75 19.35 0.74
CA ARG A 359 3.52 19.41 2.20
C ARG A 359 4.14 20.65 2.81
N PRO A 360 3.56 21.20 3.89
CA PRO A 360 4.23 22.23 4.71
C PRO A 360 5.61 21.74 5.14
N GLU A 361 6.62 22.60 5.01
CA GLU A 361 8.02 22.24 5.26
C GLU A 361 8.28 21.79 6.70
N PRO A 362 7.70 22.45 7.76
CA PRO A 362 7.86 21.98 9.13
C PRO A 362 7.28 20.57 9.35
N VAL A 363 6.14 20.26 8.72
CA VAL A 363 5.54 18.91 8.78
C VAL A 363 6.40 17.89 8.04
N SER A 364 6.97 18.28 6.90
CA SER A 364 7.82 17.41 6.09
C SER A 364 9.10 17.03 6.85
N VAL A 365 9.84 18.00 7.36
CA VAL A 365 11.09 17.74 8.10
C VAL A 365 10.84 17.00 9.41
N MET A 366 9.72 17.27 10.10
CA MET A 366 9.35 16.54 11.31
C MET A 366 8.96 15.10 10.99
N THR A 367 8.26 14.86 9.86
CA THR A 367 7.94 13.51 9.40
C THR A 367 9.21 12.74 9.06
N ALA A 368 10.20 13.39 8.44
CA ALA A 368 11.50 12.78 8.16
C ALA A 368 12.23 12.38 9.45
N ALA A 369 12.26 13.29 10.44
CA ALA A 369 12.82 12.99 11.76
C ALA A 369 12.08 11.84 12.46
N ALA A 370 10.75 11.79 12.35
CA ALA A 370 9.91 10.71 12.89
C ALA A 370 10.23 9.36 12.23
N GLN A 371 10.36 9.31 10.91
CA GLN A 371 10.73 8.09 10.16
C GLN A 371 12.13 7.60 10.56
N GLY A 372 13.08 8.52 10.69
CA GLY A 372 14.41 8.22 11.22
C GLY A 372 14.34 7.64 12.63
N PHE A 373 13.59 8.27 13.54
CA PHE A 373 13.47 7.83 14.93
C PHE A 373 12.82 6.44 15.05
N VAL A 374 11.72 6.18 14.36
CA VAL A 374 11.09 4.86 14.45
C VAL A 374 11.93 3.76 13.81
N SER A 375 12.87 4.09 12.92
CA SER A 375 13.84 3.17 12.34
C SER A 375 15.12 2.98 13.20
N GLY A 376 15.19 3.62 14.36
CA GLY A 376 16.30 3.48 15.31
C GLY A 376 17.35 4.58 15.25
N MET A 377 17.14 5.66 14.50
CA MET A 377 18.01 6.83 14.51
C MET A 377 17.92 7.54 15.89
N GLY A 378 19.05 7.98 16.41
CA GLY A 378 19.09 8.85 17.59
C GLY A 378 18.57 10.24 17.25
N LEU A 379 17.70 10.79 18.12
CA LEU A 379 17.17 12.15 18.00
C LEU A 379 17.15 12.80 19.39
N ASP A 380 17.71 14.02 19.47
CA ASP A 380 17.62 14.83 20.69
C ASP A 380 16.28 15.58 20.72
N TRP A 381 15.28 14.95 21.28
CA TRP A 381 13.95 15.53 21.40
C TRP A 381 13.94 16.81 22.25
N ALA A 382 14.85 16.96 23.22
CA ALA A 382 14.92 18.20 24.00
C ALA A 382 15.31 19.39 23.11
N SER A 383 16.23 19.18 22.18
CA SER A 383 16.60 20.16 21.17
C SER A 383 15.46 20.43 20.17
N VAL A 384 14.73 19.39 19.73
CA VAL A 384 13.55 19.56 18.86
C VAL A 384 12.49 20.46 19.48
N PHE A 385 12.24 20.32 20.80
CA PHE A 385 11.23 21.10 21.52
C PHE A 385 11.75 22.45 22.08
N SER A 386 13.05 22.77 21.99
CA SER A 386 13.68 23.91 22.67
C SER A 386 13.05 25.26 22.34
N GLY A 387 12.60 25.49 21.11
CA GLY A 387 11.95 26.70 20.64
C GLY A 387 10.56 26.93 21.23
N TYR A 388 9.90 25.91 21.74
CA TYR A 388 8.51 25.97 22.24
C TYR A 388 8.41 26.17 23.75
N ARG A 389 9.50 26.15 24.52
CA ARG A 389 9.54 26.26 25.98
C ARG A 389 8.53 25.33 26.69
N PRO A 390 8.51 24.04 26.37
CA PRO A 390 7.51 23.12 26.86
C PRO A 390 7.62 22.89 28.36
N LYS A 391 6.50 22.55 29.01
CA LYS A 391 6.42 22.14 30.39
C LYS A 391 6.13 20.66 30.52
N ARG A 392 6.66 20.04 31.56
CA ARG A 392 6.26 18.66 31.89
C ARG A 392 4.86 18.67 32.51
N VAL A 393 4.00 17.81 31.98
CA VAL A 393 2.65 17.60 32.48
C VAL A 393 2.48 16.14 32.89
N GLU A 394 1.60 15.89 33.84
CA GLU A 394 1.25 14.53 34.25
C GLU A 394 0.50 13.82 33.13
N LEU A 395 0.98 12.67 32.73
CA LEU A 395 0.37 11.78 31.77
C LEU A 395 0.13 10.40 32.40
N PRO A 396 -0.87 9.64 31.93
CA PRO A 396 -1.08 8.28 32.39
C PRO A 396 0.22 7.48 32.26
N THR A 397 0.48 6.63 33.25
CA THR A 397 1.57 5.67 33.19
C THR A 397 1.29 4.59 32.12
N TYR A 398 2.22 3.68 31.91
CA TYR A 398 2.01 2.50 31.07
C TYR A 398 0.74 1.76 31.53
N ALA A 399 -0.10 1.37 30.56
CA ALA A 399 -1.29 0.57 30.84
C ALA A 399 -0.87 -0.88 31.11
N PHE A 400 -0.47 -1.14 32.38
CA PHE A 400 -0.03 -2.44 32.79
C PHE A 400 -1.13 -3.48 32.63
N GLN A 401 -0.78 -4.64 32.14
CA GLN A 401 -1.63 -5.84 32.17
C GLN A 401 -1.66 -6.34 33.61
N HIS A 402 -2.77 -6.09 34.33
CA HIS A 402 -2.92 -6.49 35.70
C HIS A 402 -3.19 -7.98 35.80
N GLN A 403 -2.27 -8.72 36.46
CA GLN A 403 -2.48 -10.10 36.87
C GLN A 403 -2.56 -10.13 38.41
N LYS A 404 -3.47 -10.95 38.96
CA LYS A 404 -3.57 -11.17 40.40
C LYS A 404 -2.46 -12.13 40.79
N PHE A 405 -1.43 -11.63 41.46
CA PHE A 405 -0.37 -12.44 42.05
C PHE A 405 -0.62 -12.72 43.55
N TRP A 406 -1.88 -12.69 44.00
CA TRP A 406 -2.23 -12.95 45.39
C TRP A 406 -2.00 -14.44 45.68
N LEU A 407 -1.24 -14.76 46.73
CA LEU A 407 -1.10 -16.12 47.22
C LEU A 407 -2.50 -16.60 47.60
N ALA A 408 -3.02 -17.62 46.92
CA ALA A 408 -4.19 -18.32 47.38
C ALA A 408 -3.90 -18.93 48.76
N PRO A 409 -4.84 -18.87 49.72
CA PRO A 409 -4.66 -19.61 50.97
C PRO A 409 -4.39 -21.07 50.61
N ALA A 410 -3.35 -21.66 51.21
CA ALA A 410 -3.05 -23.06 51.00
C ALA A 410 -4.32 -23.89 51.28
N PRO A 411 -4.73 -24.79 50.38
CA PRO A 411 -5.85 -25.66 50.64
C PRO A 411 -5.54 -26.41 51.92
N SER A 412 -6.49 -26.37 52.87
CA SER A 412 -6.37 -27.14 54.11
C SER A 412 -6.19 -28.60 53.75
N VAL A 413 -5.04 -29.13 54.11
CA VAL A 413 -4.66 -30.52 53.85
C VAL A 413 -5.60 -31.44 54.66
N SER A 414 -6.56 -32.04 53.98
CA SER A 414 -7.35 -33.14 54.48
C SER A 414 -7.51 -34.26 53.44
N ASP A 415 -6.42 -34.49 52.66
CA ASP A 415 -6.34 -35.73 51.86
C ASP A 415 -4.87 -36.18 51.72
N PRO A 416 -4.46 -37.35 52.26
CA PRO A 416 -3.09 -37.79 52.27
C PRO A 416 -2.58 -38.39 50.96
N THR A 417 -3.29 -38.27 49.83
CA THR A 417 -2.92 -38.96 48.58
C THR A 417 -2.34 -38.07 47.48
N ALA A 418 -2.08 -36.77 47.76
CA ALA A 418 -1.50 -35.85 46.77
C ALA A 418 -0.08 -35.36 47.08
N ALA A 419 0.75 -36.23 47.71
CA ALA A 419 2.17 -35.97 47.91
C ALA A 419 3.00 -36.58 46.79
N GLY A 420 3.22 -35.84 45.76
CA GLY A 420 4.12 -36.26 44.68
C GLY A 420 4.08 -35.33 43.47
N GLN A 421 4.80 -34.23 43.55
CA GLN A 421 5.57 -33.60 42.47
C GLN A 421 5.69 -32.08 42.70
N ILE A 422 6.65 -31.72 43.57
CA ILE A 422 7.28 -30.40 43.52
C ILE A 422 8.67 -30.65 42.91
N GLY A 423 8.89 -30.13 41.75
CA GLY A 423 10.20 -30.15 41.06
C GLY A 423 10.31 -28.96 40.14
N ALA A 424 10.92 -27.89 40.65
CA ALA A 424 11.72 -26.81 40.06
C ALA A 424 11.89 -26.85 38.51
N SER A 425 11.71 -25.76 37.80
CA SER A 425 12.70 -24.68 37.66
C SER A 425 12.42 -23.83 36.44
N ASP A 426 12.84 -22.61 36.56
CA ASP A 426 12.99 -21.52 35.60
C ASP A 426 13.55 -21.87 34.23
N GLY A 427 13.11 -21.05 33.24
CA GLY A 427 13.90 -20.76 32.04
C GLY A 427 13.62 -21.62 30.84
N GLY A 428 12.62 -21.27 30.00
CA GLY A 428 12.47 -21.95 28.73
C GLY A 428 11.08 -21.84 28.07
N ALA A 429 10.36 -20.77 28.29
CA ALA A 429 8.96 -20.67 27.84
C ALA A 429 8.75 -20.39 26.34
N GLU A 430 9.81 -20.20 25.57
CA GLU A 430 9.68 -19.83 24.15
C GLU A 430 9.99 -20.95 23.15
N LEU A 431 10.49 -22.07 23.57
CA LEU A 431 10.76 -23.24 22.70
C LEU A 431 9.85 -24.45 22.95
N LEU A 432 8.87 -24.37 23.86
CA LEU A 432 7.98 -25.49 24.22
C LEU A 432 6.54 -25.37 23.68
N ALA A 433 6.17 -24.26 23.05
CA ALA A 433 4.82 -24.07 22.51
C ALA A 433 4.55 -24.91 21.24
N SER A 434 5.56 -25.23 20.45
CA SER A 434 5.40 -25.97 19.19
C SER A 434 5.29 -27.49 19.34
N SER A 435 5.60 -28.05 20.51
CA SER A 435 5.46 -29.49 20.77
C SER A 435 4.23 -29.86 21.60
N GLY A 436 3.51 -28.87 22.17
CA GLY A 436 2.49 -29.11 23.19
C GLY A 436 1.16 -29.63 22.65
N PHE A 437 0.58 -28.99 21.65
CA PHE A 437 -0.79 -29.31 21.19
C PHE A 437 -0.82 -30.60 20.35
N ALA A 438 0.06 -30.76 19.38
CA ALA A 438 0.20 -31.99 18.60
C ALA A 438 0.54 -33.21 19.47
N ALA A 439 1.38 -33.02 20.51
CA ALA A 439 1.69 -34.05 21.47
C ALA A 439 0.49 -34.43 22.36
N ARG A 440 -0.41 -33.49 22.65
CA ARG A 440 -1.66 -33.77 23.39
C ARG A 440 -2.65 -34.61 22.59
N LEU A 441 -2.59 -34.54 21.24
CA LEU A 441 -3.46 -35.32 20.35
C LEU A 441 -2.86 -36.68 19.96
N ALA A 442 -1.55 -36.82 20.01
CA ALA A 442 -0.84 -38.03 19.60
C ALA A 442 -1.28 -39.26 20.40
N GLY A 443 -1.62 -40.34 19.70
CA GLY A 443 -1.99 -41.64 20.31
C GLY A 443 -3.41 -41.74 20.88
N ARG A 444 -4.25 -40.70 20.70
CA ARG A 444 -5.66 -40.74 21.07
C ARG A 444 -6.54 -41.16 19.88
N SER A 445 -7.74 -41.71 20.20
CA SER A 445 -8.73 -41.98 19.17
C SER A 445 -9.24 -40.67 18.53
N ALA A 446 -9.83 -40.73 17.34
CA ALA A 446 -10.34 -39.55 16.63
C ALA A 446 -11.35 -38.73 17.48
N ASP A 447 -12.22 -39.43 18.24
CA ASP A 447 -13.18 -38.77 19.11
C ASP A 447 -12.54 -38.08 20.30
N GLU A 448 -11.50 -38.69 20.88
CA GLU A 448 -10.71 -38.09 21.99
C GLU A 448 -9.85 -36.91 21.52
N GLN A 449 -9.35 -36.96 20.29
CA GLN A 449 -8.62 -35.83 19.67
C GLN A 449 -9.57 -34.64 19.44
N LEU A 450 -10.77 -34.91 18.94
CA LEU A 450 -11.77 -33.87 18.72
C LEU A 450 -12.23 -33.23 20.05
N ALA A 451 -12.51 -34.04 21.07
CA ALA A 451 -12.87 -33.53 22.39
C ALA A 451 -11.77 -32.64 22.99
N ALA A 452 -10.50 -33.05 22.91
CA ALA A 452 -9.37 -32.26 23.39
C ALA A 452 -9.17 -30.96 22.58
N ALA A 453 -9.40 -30.98 21.29
CA ALA A 453 -9.30 -29.80 20.45
C ALA A 453 -10.46 -28.81 20.73
N ILE A 454 -11.68 -29.30 20.93
CA ILE A 454 -12.85 -28.49 21.34
C ILE A 454 -12.59 -27.80 22.69
N GLU A 455 -12.03 -28.51 23.66
CA GLU A 455 -11.69 -27.95 24.97
C GLU A 455 -10.73 -26.76 24.82
N VAL A 456 -9.67 -26.88 24.02
CA VAL A 456 -8.72 -25.79 23.75
C VAL A 456 -9.40 -24.61 23.04
N VAL A 457 -10.23 -24.87 22.04
CA VAL A 457 -10.95 -23.80 21.34
C VAL A 457 -11.90 -23.06 22.29
N CYS A 458 -12.68 -23.78 23.10
CA CYS A 458 -13.63 -23.19 24.05
C CYS A 458 -12.91 -22.42 25.18
N GLU A 459 -11.79 -22.92 25.69
CA GLU A 459 -10.97 -22.24 26.72
C GLU A 459 -10.49 -20.87 26.22
N HIS A 460 -9.90 -20.85 25.01
CA HIS A 460 -9.40 -19.61 24.43
C HIS A 460 -10.51 -18.67 23.96
N ALA A 461 -11.63 -19.20 23.50
CA ALA A 461 -12.79 -18.41 23.15
C ALA A 461 -13.46 -17.76 24.38
N ALA A 462 -13.59 -18.50 25.49
CA ALA A 462 -14.07 -17.97 26.77
C ALA A 462 -13.13 -16.84 27.29
N ALA A 463 -11.82 -17.05 27.20
CA ALA A 463 -10.82 -16.06 27.61
C ALA A 463 -10.90 -14.76 26.76
N VAL A 464 -11.20 -14.84 25.47
CA VAL A 464 -11.40 -13.67 24.61
C VAL A 464 -12.66 -12.89 25.01
N LEU A 465 -13.73 -13.58 25.44
CA LEU A 465 -14.95 -12.97 25.93
C LEU A 465 -14.92 -12.53 27.39
N GLY A 466 -13.77 -12.71 28.09
CA GLY A 466 -13.64 -12.37 29.51
C GLY A 466 -14.48 -13.27 30.44
N ARG A 467 -14.78 -14.51 30.02
CA ARG A 467 -15.52 -15.51 30.79
C ARG A 467 -14.55 -16.49 31.47
N ASP A 468 -14.86 -16.94 32.68
CA ASP A 468 -14.03 -17.90 33.41
C ASP A 468 -14.32 -19.34 32.93
N GLY A 469 -13.33 -19.97 32.26
CA GLY A 469 -13.27 -21.40 31.94
C GLY A 469 -14.09 -21.84 30.71
N ALA A 470 -13.74 -23.01 30.17
CA ALA A 470 -14.35 -23.63 28.99
C ALA A 470 -15.86 -23.96 29.14
N ALA A 471 -16.34 -24.11 30.38
CA ALA A 471 -17.75 -24.43 30.66
C ALA A 471 -18.76 -23.33 30.35
N GLY A 472 -18.31 -22.13 29.98
CA GLY A 472 -19.15 -20.99 29.66
C GLY A 472 -19.52 -20.84 28.18
N LEU A 473 -19.06 -21.73 27.29
CA LEU A 473 -19.35 -21.71 25.86
C LEU A 473 -19.89 -23.08 25.40
N ASP A 474 -21.01 -23.07 24.71
CA ASP A 474 -21.54 -24.27 24.05
C ASP A 474 -20.72 -24.55 22.78
N ALA A 475 -20.13 -25.73 22.69
CA ALA A 475 -19.29 -26.13 21.56
C ALA A 475 -20.05 -26.19 20.21
N GLY A 476 -21.38 -26.31 20.25
CA GLY A 476 -22.25 -26.32 19.08
C GLY A 476 -22.81 -24.93 18.72
N GLN A 477 -22.66 -23.93 19.59
CA GLN A 477 -23.18 -22.58 19.35
C GLN A 477 -22.21 -21.76 18.50
N ALA A 478 -22.76 -20.98 17.53
CA ALA A 478 -21.92 -20.11 16.70
C ALA A 478 -21.22 -19.02 17.53
N PHE A 479 -19.95 -18.70 17.17
CA PHE A 479 -19.19 -17.63 17.82
C PHE A 479 -19.93 -16.28 17.80
N ALA A 480 -20.63 -15.96 16.69
CA ALA A 480 -21.41 -14.75 16.58
C ALA A 480 -22.53 -14.68 17.63
N ASP A 481 -23.26 -15.80 17.88
CA ASP A 481 -24.32 -15.89 18.86
C ASP A 481 -23.80 -15.88 20.32
N SER A 482 -22.52 -16.22 20.47
CA SER A 482 -21.81 -16.17 21.76
C SER A 482 -21.25 -14.78 22.10
N GLY A 483 -21.38 -13.81 21.18
CA GLY A 483 -20.96 -12.42 21.35
C GLY A 483 -19.63 -12.06 20.68
N PHE A 484 -19.10 -12.91 19.78
CA PHE A 484 -17.93 -12.58 18.97
C PHE A 484 -18.24 -11.56 17.90
N ASN A 485 -17.39 -10.56 17.80
CA ASN A 485 -17.32 -9.61 16.67
C ASN A 485 -16.01 -9.81 15.88
N SER A 486 -15.83 -9.06 14.81
CA SER A 486 -14.64 -9.22 13.95
C SER A 486 -13.31 -9.03 14.68
N LEU A 487 -13.25 -8.21 15.74
CA LEU A 487 -12.03 -7.98 16.51
C LEU A 487 -11.74 -9.16 17.45
N SER A 488 -12.76 -9.65 18.17
CA SER A 488 -12.63 -10.81 19.05
C SER A 488 -12.34 -12.09 18.26
N ALA A 489 -12.87 -12.22 17.03
CA ALA A 489 -12.54 -13.32 16.13
C ALA A 489 -11.03 -13.31 15.74
N VAL A 490 -10.48 -12.15 15.43
CA VAL A 490 -9.04 -12.01 15.14
C VAL A 490 -8.19 -12.34 16.38
N GLU A 491 -8.62 -11.91 17.56
CA GLU A 491 -7.93 -12.22 18.82
C GLU A 491 -7.95 -13.72 19.10
N LEU A 492 -9.09 -14.39 18.94
CA LEU A 492 -9.20 -15.84 19.10
C LEU A 492 -8.28 -16.57 18.13
N ARG A 493 -8.27 -16.18 16.85
CA ARG A 493 -7.36 -16.75 15.86
C ARG A 493 -5.89 -16.64 16.28
N ASN A 494 -5.47 -15.44 16.73
CA ASN A 494 -4.07 -15.22 17.16
C ASN A 494 -3.69 -16.08 18.36
N ARG A 495 -4.59 -16.21 19.33
CA ARG A 495 -4.38 -17.07 20.51
C ARG A 495 -4.29 -18.55 20.13
N LEU A 496 -5.20 -19.02 19.27
CA LEU A 496 -5.17 -20.41 18.81
C LEU A 496 -3.91 -20.70 17.97
N THR A 497 -3.50 -19.79 17.11
CA THR A 497 -2.24 -19.92 16.35
C THR A 497 -1.03 -20.05 17.30
N ALA A 498 -0.98 -19.25 18.36
CA ALA A 498 0.12 -19.29 19.33
C ALA A 498 0.17 -20.61 20.14
N VAL A 499 -0.99 -21.18 20.49
CA VAL A 499 -1.06 -22.39 21.34
C VAL A 499 -0.97 -23.67 20.53
N THR A 500 -1.54 -23.70 19.31
CA THR A 500 -1.55 -24.90 18.46
C THR A 500 -0.39 -24.98 17.50
N ALA A 501 0.34 -23.88 17.28
CA ALA A 501 1.35 -23.69 16.23
C ALA A 501 0.78 -23.91 14.80
N VAL A 502 -0.54 -23.96 14.62
CA VAL A 502 -1.24 -24.04 13.35
C VAL A 502 -1.53 -22.61 12.88
N THR A 503 -1.03 -22.24 11.71
CA THR A 503 -1.32 -20.94 11.11
C THR A 503 -2.76 -20.92 10.60
N LEU A 504 -3.63 -20.15 11.29
CA LEU A 504 -5.02 -20.01 10.92
C LEU A 504 -5.22 -18.80 10.01
N PRO A 505 -5.97 -18.95 8.88
CA PRO A 505 -6.31 -17.82 8.03
C PRO A 505 -7.16 -16.78 8.78
N ALA A 506 -7.13 -15.53 8.31
CA ALA A 506 -7.86 -14.41 8.96
C ALA A 506 -9.37 -14.66 9.07
N THR A 507 -9.91 -15.51 8.22
CA THR A 507 -11.32 -15.88 8.13
C THR A 507 -11.69 -17.16 8.89
N ALA A 508 -10.72 -17.85 9.50
CA ALA A 508 -10.93 -19.18 10.10
C ALA A 508 -12.13 -19.26 11.06
N ILE A 509 -12.31 -18.22 11.90
CA ILE A 509 -13.42 -18.18 12.88
C ILE A 509 -14.77 -17.96 12.18
N PHE A 510 -14.77 -17.30 11.03
CA PHE A 510 -15.98 -17.11 10.22
C PHE A 510 -16.26 -18.30 9.30
N ASP A 511 -15.21 -18.99 8.88
CA ASP A 511 -15.30 -20.17 8.00
C ASP A 511 -15.72 -21.42 8.76
N HIS A 512 -15.38 -21.47 10.07
CA HIS A 512 -15.73 -22.51 11.02
C HIS A 512 -16.46 -21.86 12.19
N PRO A 513 -17.75 -21.54 12.02
CA PRO A 513 -18.48 -20.65 12.92
C PRO A 513 -18.77 -21.21 14.31
N THR A 514 -18.54 -22.49 14.56
CA THR A 514 -18.70 -23.10 15.88
C THR A 514 -17.35 -23.60 16.43
N PRO A 515 -17.17 -23.67 17.77
CA PRO A 515 -15.99 -24.28 18.36
C PRO A 515 -15.69 -25.69 17.85
N THR A 516 -16.74 -26.51 17.63
CA THR A 516 -16.59 -27.88 17.11
C THR A 516 -16.03 -27.89 15.68
N GLU A 517 -16.55 -27.06 14.76
CA GLU A 517 -16.05 -26.99 13.38
C GLU A 517 -14.62 -26.45 13.32
N LEU A 518 -14.30 -25.45 14.16
CA LEU A 518 -12.95 -24.91 14.23
C LEU A 518 -11.94 -25.92 14.79
N ALA A 519 -12.34 -26.71 15.80
CA ALA A 519 -11.53 -27.79 16.36
C ALA A 519 -11.25 -28.89 15.32
N GLN A 520 -12.25 -29.26 14.55
CA GLN A 520 -12.14 -30.24 13.47
C GLN A 520 -11.21 -29.74 12.35
N TYR A 521 -11.27 -28.46 12.02
CA TYR A 521 -10.34 -27.83 11.09
C TYR A 521 -8.89 -27.85 11.61
N LEU A 522 -8.66 -27.52 12.88
CA LEU A 522 -7.33 -27.57 13.50
C LEU A 522 -6.71 -28.98 13.42
N ILE A 523 -7.48 -30.04 13.69
CA ILE A 523 -7.01 -31.42 13.58
C ILE A 523 -6.59 -31.73 12.14
N THR A 524 -7.41 -31.39 11.15
CA THR A 524 -7.07 -31.67 9.74
C THR A 524 -5.81 -30.94 9.28
N GLN A 525 -5.49 -29.78 9.86
CA GLN A 525 -4.23 -29.08 9.55
C GLN A 525 -3.02 -29.76 10.17
N ILE A 526 -3.16 -30.41 11.32
CA ILE A 526 -2.06 -31.13 11.97
C ILE A 526 -1.78 -32.46 11.23
N ASP A 527 -2.79 -33.21 10.84
CA ASP A 527 -2.66 -34.46 10.14
C ASP A 527 -2.09 -34.27 8.72
N GLY A 528 -2.35 -33.13 8.08
CA GLY A 528 -1.80 -32.76 6.77
C GLY A 528 -0.30 -32.44 6.76
N HIS A 529 0.33 -32.19 7.91
CA HIS A 529 1.75 -31.83 8.01
C HIS A 529 2.69 -33.02 8.25
N GLY A 530 2.17 -34.23 8.31
CA GLY A 530 2.94 -35.46 8.52
C GLY A 530 3.73 -36.00 7.31
N SER A 531 3.63 -35.41 6.13
CA SER A 531 4.26 -35.89 4.90
C SER A 531 4.76 -34.75 4.01
N SER A 532 5.76 -34.01 4.45
CA SER A 532 6.75 -33.34 3.57
C SER A 532 7.63 -32.41 4.41
N ALA A 533 8.66 -32.92 5.00
CA ALA A 533 9.78 -32.15 5.54
C ALA A 533 10.83 -32.01 4.44
N ALA A 534 10.66 -31.10 3.50
CA ALA A 534 11.74 -30.49 2.72
C ALA A 534 11.17 -29.29 1.94
N ALA A 535 11.71 -28.11 2.25
CA ALA A 535 11.55 -26.86 1.51
C ALA A 535 10.14 -26.26 1.43
N ALA A 536 9.80 -25.37 2.39
CA ALA A 536 8.99 -24.20 2.07
C ALA A 536 9.20 -23.11 3.11
N ALA A 537 9.88 -22.06 2.72
CA ALA A 537 9.71 -20.76 3.30
C ALA A 537 8.24 -20.33 3.13
N ASN A 538 7.70 -19.71 4.16
CA ASN A 538 6.34 -19.27 4.40
C ASN A 538 5.67 -18.63 3.15
N PRO A 539 4.60 -19.19 2.55
CA PRO A 539 3.92 -18.57 1.41
C PRO A 539 2.91 -17.48 1.80
N ALA A 540 2.64 -17.26 3.09
CA ALA A 540 1.54 -16.40 3.55
C ALA A 540 1.91 -14.92 3.74
N GLU A 541 3.16 -14.49 3.50
CA GLU A 541 3.63 -13.10 3.65
C GLU A 541 4.20 -12.47 2.36
N ARG A 542 4.04 -13.11 1.22
CA ARG A 542 4.32 -12.45 -0.05
C ARG A 542 3.01 -11.88 -0.60
N ILE A 543 2.72 -10.63 -0.27
CA ILE A 543 1.97 -9.79 -1.19
C ILE A 543 2.77 -9.90 -2.49
N ASP A 544 2.15 -10.42 -3.55
CA ASP A 544 2.87 -10.59 -4.81
C ASP A 544 3.22 -9.22 -5.40
N ALA A 545 4.31 -9.11 -6.13
CA ALA A 545 4.85 -7.86 -6.65
C ALA A 545 3.83 -7.07 -7.49
N LEU A 546 2.90 -7.72 -8.16
CA LEU A 546 1.85 -7.07 -8.93
C LEU A 546 0.82 -6.39 -8.02
N THR A 547 0.42 -7.06 -6.96
CA THR A 547 -0.51 -6.50 -5.95
C THR A 547 0.11 -5.30 -5.24
N ASP A 548 1.39 -5.37 -4.89
CA ASP A 548 2.12 -4.25 -4.28
C ASP A 548 2.17 -3.03 -5.21
N LEU A 549 2.58 -3.23 -6.46
CA LEU A 549 2.64 -2.16 -7.45
C LEU A 549 1.26 -1.56 -7.74
N PHE A 550 0.23 -2.38 -7.77
CA PHE A 550 -1.15 -1.93 -7.91
C PHE A 550 -1.58 -1.05 -6.74
N LEU A 551 -1.31 -1.48 -5.51
CA LEU A 551 -1.63 -0.73 -4.30
C LEU A 551 -0.86 0.59 -4.23
N GLN A 552 0.42 0.60 -4.58
CA GLN A 552 1.22 1.82 -4.68
C GLN A 552 0.65 2.81 -5.70
N ALA A 553 0.18 2.32 -6.84
CA ALA A 553 -0.47 3.16 -7.84
C ALA A 553 -1.77 3.76 -7.31
N CYS A 554 -2.59 2.98 -6.58
CA CYS A 554 -3.83 3.45 -5.95
C CYS A 554 -3.54 4.47 -4.84
N ASP A 555 -2.58 4.20 -3.97
CA ASP A 555 -2.19 5.08 -2.87
C ASP A 555 -1.60 6.42 -3.40
N ALA A 556 -0.96 6.38 -4.57
CA ALA A 556 -0.49 7.58 -5.29
C ALA A 556 -1.57 8.29 -6.12
N GLY A 557 -2.84 7.87 -6.06
CA GLY A 557 -3.93 8.43 -6.87
C GLY A 557 -3.84 8.10 -8.36
N ARG A 558 -3.02 7.11 -8.76
CA ARG A 558 -2.81 6.65 -10.14
C ARG A 558 -3.52 5.32 -10.41
N ASP A 559 -4.76 5.18 -9.94
CA ASP A 559 -5.54 3.94 -10.06
C ASP A 559 -5.62 3.43 -11.50
N ALA A 560 -5.74 4.36 -12.47
CA ALA A 560 -5.79 4.02 -13.90
C ALA A 560 -4.49 3.35 -14.39
N ASP A 561 -3.34 3.79 -13.92
CA ASP A 561 -2.05 3.19 -14.26
C ASP A 561 -1.91 1.81 -13.58
N GLY A 562 -2.38 1.70 -12.33
CA GLY A 562 -2.48 0.44 -11.64
C GLY A 562 -3.31 -0.59 -12.43
N TRP A 563 -4.50 -0.22 -12.89
CA TRP A 563 -5.35 -1.10 -13.69
C TRP A 563 -4.75 -1.43 -15.07
N LYS A 564 -4.06 -0.50 -15.74
CA LYS A 564 -3.32 -0.81 -16.98
C LYS A 564 -2.24 -1.87 -16.76
N MET A 565 -1.50 -1.76 -15.67
CA MET A 565 -0.46 -2.72 -15.31
C MET A 565 -1.07 -4.11 -15.03
N VAL A 566 -2.17 -4.17 -14.26
CA VAL A 566 -2.91 -5.42 -14.01
C VAL A 566 -3.45 -6.02 -15.31
N ALA A 567 -3.99 -5.22 -16.21
CA ALA A 567 -4.48 -5.67 -17.52
C ALA A 567 -3.35 -6.26 -18.38
N LEU A 568 -2.16 -5.64 -18.38
CA LEU A 568 -0.98 -6.21 -19.06
C LEU A 568 -0.56 -7.55 -18.42
N ALA A 569 -0.52 -7.61 -17.10
CA ALA A 569 -0.19 -8.84 -16.39
C ALA A 569 -1.22 -9.95 -16.63
N SER A 570 -2.50 -9.63 -16.82
CA SER A 570 -3.53 -10.62 -17.14
C SER A 570 -3.25 -11.38 -18.46
N ASN A 571 -2.51 -10.76 -19.41
CA ASN A 571 -2.13 -11.38 -20.67
C ASN A 571 -1.06 -12.48 -20.53
N THR A 572 -0.37 -12.54 -19.39
CA THR A 572 0.62 -13.58 -19.10
C THR A 572 0.02 -14.83 -18.48
N ARG A 573 -1.24 -14.76 -18.01
CA ARG A 573 -1.94 -15.94 -17.47
C ARG A 573 -2.46 -16.84 -18.58
N GLU A 574 -2.49 -18.14 -18.27
CA GLU A 574 -3.07 -19.15 -19.14
C GLU A 574 -4.53 -18.82 -19.49
N ARG A 575 -4.89 -19.02 -20.75
CA ARG A 575 -6.24 -18.81 -21.26
C ARG A 575 -6.96 -20.14 -21.45
N MET A 576 -8.23 -20.20 -21.07
CA MET A 576 -9.09 -21.36 -21.28
C MET A 576 -9.17 -21.69 -22.76
N SER A 577 -8.86 -22.93 -23.14
CA SER A 577 -8.97 -23.41 -24.51
C SER A 577 -10.38 -23.91 -24.88
N SER A 578 -11.16 -24.30 -23.87
CA SER A 578 -12.55 -24.78 -24.01
C SER A 578 -13.32 -24.54 -22.70
N PRO A 579 -14.66 -24.47 -22.76
CA PRO A 579 -15.48 -24.39 -21.56
C PRO A 579 -15.30 -25.62 -20.65
N VAL A 580 -15.14 -25.38 -19.35
CA VAL A 580 -14.89 -26.45 -18.38
C VAL A 580 -16.18 -27.22 -18.11
N ARG A 581 -16.13 -28.56 -18.22
CA ARG A 581 -17.27 -29.45 -17.92
C ARG A 581 -17.11 -30.30 -16.65
N ASN A 582 -15.91 -30.36 -16.05
CA ASN A 582 -15.63 -31.29 -14.96
C ASN A 582 -14.94 -30.60 -13.79
N ASN A 583 -15.68 -30.13 -12.83
CA ASN A 583 -15.31 -30.04 -11.39
C ASN A 583 -16.44 -29.39 -10.55
N VAL A 584 -17.59 -30.02 -10.49
CA VAL A 584 -18.82 -29.50 -9.83
C VAL A 584 -18.56 -29.17 -8.34
N SER A 585 -17.80 -30.03 -7.63
CA SER A 585 -17.57 -29.87 -6.20
C SER A 585 -16.69 -28.69 -5.81
N LYS A 586 -15.89 -28.13 -6.75
CA LYS A 586 -15.04 -26.96 -6.48
C LYS A 586 -15.70 -25.62 -6.80
N ASN A 587 -16.64 -25.62 -7.74
CA ASN A 587 -17.16 -24.37 -8.31
C ASN A 587 -18.56 -23.98 -7.82
N VAL A 588 -19.17 -24.80 -6.97
CA VAL A 588 -20.53 -24.57 -6.45
C VAL A 588 -20.57 -24.87 -4.97
N ALA A 589 -21.09 -23.94 -4.18
CA ALA A 589 -21.32 -24.09 -2.74
C ALA A 589 -22.81 -24.01 -2.41
N LEU A 590 -23.32 -24.94 -1.62
CA LEU A 590 -24.61 -24.82 -0.95
C LEU A 590 -24.42 -23.89 0.24
N LEU A 591 -25.11 -22.74 0.24
CA LEU A 591 -25.04 -21.74 1.31
C LEU A 591 -26.16 -21.89 2.33
N ALA A 592 -27.34 -22.34 1.89
CA ALA A 592 -28.47 -22.59 2.76
C ALA A 592 -29.31 -23.75 2.20
N ASP A 593 -29.90 -24.55 3.06
CA ASP A 593 -30.82 -25.61 2.69
C ASP A 593 -32.27 -25.19 2.97
N GLY A 594 -33.20 -25.59 2.08
CA GLY A 594 -34.60 -25.22 2.15
C GLY A 594 -35.54 -26.31 1.64
N ILE A 595 -36.82 -26.21 2.02
CA ILE A 595 -37.85 -27.20 1.71
C ILE A 595 -38.58 -26.95 0.39
N SER A 596 -38.34 -25.80 -0.25
CA SER A 596 -38.96 -25.42 -1.53
C SER A 596 -38.41 -26.26 -2.68
N ASP A 597 -39.25 -26.57 -3.66
CA ASP A 597 -38.89 -27.18 -4.93
C ASP A 597 -38.16 -26.20 -5.89
N VAL A 598 -38.08 -24.92 -5.50
CA VAL A 598 -37.38 -23.88 -6.24
C VAL A 598 -36.04 -23.52 -5.57
N VAL A 599 -34.98 -23.67 -6.33
CA VAL A 599 -33.61 -23.37 -5.90
C VAL A 599 -33.22 -21.98 -6.35
N VAL A 600 -32.51 -21.25 -5.51
CA VAL A 600 -31.90 -19.95 -5.85
C VAL A 600 -30.41 -20.12 -6.14
N ILE A 601 -29.96 -19.69 -7.32
CA ILE A 601 -28.57 -19.77 -7.75
C ILE A 601 -28.00 -18.38 -7.86
N CYS A 602 -27.01 -18.08 -7.02
CA CYS A 602 -26.40 -16.78 -6.89
C CYS A 602 -25.12 -16.66 -7.72
N ILE A 603 -25.03 -15.61 -8.53
CA ILE A 603 -23.89 -15.29 -9.38
C ILE A 603 -23.08 -14.18 -8.74
N PRO A 604 -21.81 -14.43 -8.34
CA PRO A 604 -20.97 -13.45 -7.67
C PRO A 604 -20.63 -12.26 -8.58
N THR A 605 -20.17 -11.15 -7.98
CA THR A 605 -19.68 -9.99 -8.72
C THR A 605 -18.45 -10.33 -9.57
N LEU A 606 -18.25 -9.58 -10.65
CA LEU A 606 -17.13 -9.75 -11.59
C LEU A 606 -15.89 -8.95 -11.16
N THR A 607 -15.80 -8.59 -9.87
CA THR A 607 -14.77 -7.74 -9.30
C THR A 607 -13.76 -8.55 -8.47
N VAL A 608 -12.75 -7.91 -7.94
CA VAL A 608 -11.79 -8.52 -6.98
C VAL A 608 -12.47 -9.10 -5.74
N LEU A 609 -13.71 -8.69 -5.45
CA LEU A 609 -14.51 -9.21 -4.33
C LEU A 609 -15.24 -10.51 -4.65
N SER A 610 -15.30 -10.94 -5.92
CA SER A 610 -15.99 -12.15 -6.37
C SER A 610 -15.70 -13.36 -5.46
N ASP A 611 -16.75 -13.88 -4.78
CA ASP A 611 -16.61 -15.00 -3.85
C ASP A 611 -17.94 -15.73 -3.67
N GLN A 612 -17.91 -17.03 -3.46
CA GLN A 612 -19.12 -17.82 -3.16
C GLN A 612 -19.86 -17.31 -1.92
N ARG A 613 -19.15 -16.72 -0.96
CA ARG A 613 -19.71 -16.25 0.32
C ARG A 613 -20.37 -14.87 0.26
N GLU A 614 -20.34 -14.21 -0.89
CA GLU A 614 -20.93 -12.89 -1.10
C GLU A 614 -22.43 -12.86 -0.76
N TYR A 615 -23.12 -14.01 -0.89
CA TYR A 615 -24.56 -14.17 -0.62
C TYR A 615 -24.88 -14.84 0.71
N ARG A 616 -23.92 -15.02 1.60
CA ARG A 616 -24.13 -15.78 2.86
C ARG A 616 -25.26 -15.22 3.70
N ASP A 617 -25.33 -13.90 3.90
CA ASP A 617 -26.34 -13.29 4.77
C ASP A 617 -27.75 -13.42 4.16
N ILE A 618 -27.87 -13.28 2.84
CA ILE A 618 -29.13 -13.52 2.11
C ILE A 618 -29.52 -15.01 2.20
N ALA A 619 -28.55 -15.91 2.03
CA ALA A 619 -28.77 -17.34 2.13
C ALA A 619 -29.23 -17.75 3.53
N ASN A 620 -28.61 -17.20 4.58
CA ASN A 620 -29.03 -17.43 5.97
C ASN A 620 -30.46 -17.00 6.19
N ALA A 621 -30.90 -15.85 5.65
CA ALA A 621 -32.26 -15.37 5.73
C ALA A 621 -33.25 -16.22 4.93
N MET A 622 -32.81 -17.05 3.97
CA MET A 622 -33.58 -17.98 3.18
C MET A 622 -33.59 -19.41 3.74
N THR A 623 -32.80 -19.70 4.78
CA THR A 623 -32.74 -21.04 5.40
C THR A 623 -34.11 -21.57 5.76
N GLY A 624 -34.38 -22.85 5.43
CA GLY A 624 -35.67 -23.49 5.62
C GLY A 624 -36.76 -23.07 4.61
N ARG A 625 -36.51 -22.10 3.74
CA ARG A 625 -37.41 -21.65 2.67
C ARG A 625 -36.94 -22.18 1.31
N HIS A 626 -35.76 -21.76 0.86
CA HIS A 626 -35.19 -22.13 -0.42
C HIS A 626 -33.77 -22.64 -0.23
N SER A 627 -33.37 -23.65 -0.98
CA SER A 627 -31.97 -24.02 -1.10
C SER A 627 -31.26 -22.98 -1.94
N VAL A 628 -30.17 -22.42 -1.40
CA VAL A 628 -29.38 -21.33 -2.04
C VAL A 628 -27.99 -21.82 -2.36
N TYR A 629 -27.63 -21.75 -3.63
CA TYR A 629 -26.30 -22.09 -4.13
C TYR A 629 -25.57 -20.83 -4.62
N SER A 630 -24.26 -20.80 -4.45
CA SER A 630 -23.40 -19.77 -5.03
C SER A 630 -22.27 -20.40 -5.83
N LEU A 631 -21.82 -19.71 -6.87
CA LEU A 631 -20.83 -20.19 -7.82
C LEU A 631 -19.47 -19.51 -7.60
N THR A 632 -18.40 -20.17 -8.06
CA THR A 632 -17.09 -19.53 -8.25
C THR A 632 -16.91 -19.25 -9.74
N LEU A 633 -16.50 -18.02 -10.06
CA LEU A 633 -16.22 -17.65 -11.44
C LEU A 633 -14.81 -18.10 -11.86
N PRO A 634 -14.60 -18.57 -13.12
CA PRO A 634 -13.30 -18.98 -13.60
C PRO A 634 -12.23 -17.90 -13.48
N GLY A 635 -11.01 -18.29 -13.12
CA GLY A 635 -9.86 -17.40 -13.07
C GLY A 635 -9.64 -16.68 -11.72
N PHE A 636 -10.58 -16.74 -10.78
CA PHE A 636 -10.43 -16.14 -9.45
C PHE A 636 -9.70 -17.04 -8.45
N ASP A 637 -9.43 -18.28 -8.80
CA ASP A 637 -8.54 -19.19 -8.07
C ASP A 637 -7.15 -19.25 -8.75
N SER A 638 -6.11 -19.52 -7.97
CA SER A 638 -4.72 -19.58 -8.45
C SER A 638 -4.46 -20.69 -9.49
N SER A 639 -5.26 -21.74 -9.47
CA SER A 639 -5.17 -22.88 -10.39
C SER A 639 -5.96 -22.71 -11.70
N ASP A 640 -6.77 -21.63 -11.81
CA ASP A 640 -7.69 -21.48 -12.91
C ASP A 640 -7.10 -20.66 -14.06
N ALA A 641 -7.32 -21.12 -15.31
CA ALA A 641 -7.09 -20.35 -16.51
C ALA A 641 -8.14 -19.23 -16.68
N LEU A 642 -7.76 -18.12 -17.30
CA LEU A 642 -8.65 -16.98 -17.55
C LEU A 642 -9.55 -17.22 -18.78
N PRO A 643 -10.82 -16.80 -18.76
CA PRO A 643 -11.68 -16.89 -19.94
C PRO A 643 -11.19 -15.97 -21.07
N GLN A 644 -11.43 -16.38 -22.33
CA GLN A 644 -11.02 -15.60 -23.49
C GLN A 644 -12.07 -14.58 -23.93
N ASN A 645 -13.36 -14.89 -23.73
CA ASN A 645 -14.49 -14.07 -24.16
C ASN A 645 -15.73 -14.34 -23.29
N ALA A 646 -16.79 -13.57 -23.51
CA ALA A 646 -18.04 -13.68 -22.77
C ALA A 646 -18.75 -15.02 -22.98
N ASP A 647 -18.72 -15.56 -24.20
CA ASP A 647 -19.36 -16.84 -24.52
C ASP A 647 -18.77 -17.99 -23.71
N MET A 648 -17.46 -17.96 -23.51
CA MET A 648 -16.76 -18.96 -22.68
C MET A 648 -17.14 -18.87 -21.21
N ILE A 649 -17.33 -17.66 -20.69
CA ILE A 649 -17.81 -17.44 -19.33
C ILE A 649 -19.23 -17.99 -19.18
N VAL A 650 -20.11 -17.55 -20.09
CA VAL A 650 -21.53 -17.91 -20.06
C VAL A 650 -21.68 -19.43 -20.18
N GLU A 651 -20.95 -20.07 -21.08
CA GLU A 651 -21.00 -21.54 -21.29
C GLU A 651 -20.48 -22.29 -20.05
N THR A 652 -19.32 -21.87 -19.49
CA THR A 652 -18.73 -22.53 -18.31
C THR A 652 -19.66 -22.42 -17.10
N VAL A 653 -20.23 -21.24 -16.85
CA VAL A 653 -21.14 -21.02 -15.74
C VAL A 653 -22.47 -21.74 -15.97
N SER A 654 -22.98 -21.79 -17.21
CA SER A 654 -24.17 -22.58 -17.54
C SER A 654 -23.98 -24.07 -17.26
N ASN A 655 -22.83 -24.65 -17.60
CA ASN A 655 -22.54 -26.04 -17.29
C ASN A 655 -22.58 -26.29 -15.77
N ALA A 656 -21.98 -25.40 -14.97
CA ALA A 656 -22.02 -25.51 -13.50
C ALA A 656 -23.44 -25.41 -12.95
N ILE A 657 -24.29 -24.54 -13.50
CA ILE A 657 -25.72 -24.42 -13.14
C ILE A 657 -26.46 -25.71 -13.48
N ILE A 658 -26.28 -26.25 -14.67
CA ILE A 658 -26.93 -27.51 -15.12
C ILE A 658 -26.59 -28.66 -14.17
N ASP A 659 -25.36 -28.76 -13.76
CA ASP A 659 -24.89 -29.79 -12.83
C ASP A 659 -25.58 -29.68 -11.45
N VAL A 660 -25.90 -28.47 -11.00
CA VAL A 660 -26.65 -28.23 -9.74
C VAL A 660 -28.13 -28.59 -9.89
N VAL A 661 -28.79 -28.09 -10.95
CA VAL A 661 -30.24 -28.18 -11.09
C VAL A 661 -30.68 -29.53 -11.63
N GLY A 662 -29.78 -30.32 -12.20
CA GLY A 662 -30.13 -31.64 -12.77
C GLY A 662 -31.24 -31.57 -13.82
N GLY A 663 -31.99 -32.69 -13.99
CA GLY A 663 -33.02 -32.81 -15.04
C GLY A 663 -34.39 -32.17 -14.74
N SER A 664 -34.75 -31.96 -13.47
CA SER A 664 -36.15 -31.61 -13.08
C SER A 664 -36.28 -30.46 -12.07
N CYS A 665 -35.21 -29.94 -11.50
CA CYS A 665 -35.28 -28.91 -10.48
C CYS A 665 -35.72 -27.55 -11.08
N ARG A 666 -36.64 -26.87 -10.43
CA ARG A 666 -37.07 -25.49 -10.75
C ARG A 666 -36.07 -24.51 -10.09
N PHE A 667 -35.69 -23.46 -10.77
CA PHE A 667 -34.69 -22.54 -10.24
C PHE A 667 -34.86 -21.10 -10.68
N VAL A 668 -34.31 -20.20 -9.89
CA VAL A 668 -34.19 -18.75 -10.15
C VAL A 668 -32.74 -18.39 -10.10
N LEU A 669 -32.28 -17.48 -10.99
CA LEU A 669 -30.96 -16.89 -10.92
C LEU A 669 -31.02 -15.60 -10.09
N SER A 670 -29.97 -15.32 -9.32
CA SER A 670 -29.82 -14.06 -8.61
C SER A 670 -28.41 -13.51 -8.84
N GLY A 671 -28.30 -12.20 -9.06
CA GLY A 671 -27.00 -11.56 -9.25
C GLY A 671 -26.96 -10.15 -8.69
N TYR A 672 -25.91 -9.86 -7.92
CA TYR A 672 -25.65 -8.54 -7.34
C TYR A 672 -24.66 -7.75 -8.20
N SER A 673 -24.90 -6.44 -8.36
CA SER A 673 -24.02 -5.52 -9.10
C SER A 673 -23.66 -6.09 -10.50
N SER A 674 -22.38 -6.21 -10.85
CA SER A 674 -21.92 -6.81 -12.12
C SER A 674 -22.30 -8.29 -12.29
N GLY A 675 -22.48 -9.04 -11.21
CA GLY A 675 -22.98 -10.43 -11.26
C GLY A 675 -24.41 -10.53 -11.77
N GLY A 676 -25.22 -9.50 -11.60
CA GLY A 676 -26.59 -9.45 -12.16
C GLY A 676 -26.63 -9.41 -13.68
N VAL A 677 -25.68 -8.74 -14.32
CA VAL A 677 -25.55 -8.72 -15.79
C VAL A 677 -25.29 -10.12 -16.33
N LEU A 678 -24.39 -10.87 -15.69
CA LEU A 678 -24.11 -12.27 -16.05
C LEU A 678 -25.31 -13.16 -15.77
N ALA A 679 -26.00 -12.99 -14.62
CA ALA A 679 -27.22 -13.75 -14.28
C ALA A 679 -28.31 -13.56 -15.34
N TYR A 680 -28.53 -12.35 -15.80
CA TYR A 680 -29.48 -12.04 -16.86
C TYR A 680 -29.12 -12.71 -18.20
N ALA A 681 -27.86 -12.66 -18.61
CA ALA A 681 -27.38 -13.30 -19.82
C ALA A 681 -27.51 -14.82 -19.78
N LEU A 682 -27.24 -15.43 -18.64
CA LEU A 682 -27.37 -16.88 -18.42
C LEU A 682 -28.80 -17.35 -18.63
N CYS A 683 -29.83 -16.54 -18.33
CA CYS A 683 -31.23 -16.90 -18.58
C CYS A 683 -31.48 -17.24 -20.06
N SER A 684 -31.03 -16.38 -20.98
CA SER A 684 -31.17 -16.60 -22.42
C SER A 684 -30.38 -17.84 -22.87
N HIS A 685 -29.14 -17.94 -22.43
CA HIS A 685 -28.25 -19.04 -22.83
C HIS A 685 -28.74 -20.41 -22.37
N LEU A 686 -29.15 -20.52 -21.10
CA LEU A 686 -29.72 -21.74 -20.54
C LEU A 686 -31.00 -22.18 -21.28
N SER A 687 -31.86 -21.22 -21.63
CA SER A 687 -33.08 -21.49 -22.38
C SER A 687 -32.80 -21.96 -23.80
N VAL A 688 -31.94 -21.27 -24.55
CA VAL A 688 -31.71 -21.56 -25.97
C VAL A 688 -30.83 -22.80 -26.16
N LYS A 689 -29.75 -22.92 -25.42
CA LYS A 689 -28.74 -23.95 -25.65
C LYS A 689 -28.98 -25.22 -24.85
N HIS A 690 -29.42 -25.08 -23.62
CA HIS A 690 -29.62 -26.21 -22.71
C HIS A 690 -31.09 -26.62 -22.52
N GLN A 691 -32.05 -25.90 -23.11
CA GLN A 691 -33.48 -26.12 -22.97
C GLN A 691 -33.94 -26.14 -21.48
N ARG A 692 -33.26 -25.33 -20.66
CA ARG A 692 -33.48 -25.15 -19.23
C ARG A 692 -33.92 -23.73 -18.94
N ASN A 693 -35.21 -23.54 -18.68
CA ASN A 693 -35.81 -22.24 -18.45
C ASN A 693 -35.76 -21.91 -16.95
N PRO A 694 -34.97 -20.91 -16.50
CA PRO A 694 -35.10 -20.39 -15.15
C PRO A 694 -36.52 -19.80 -15.00
N LEU A 695 -37.14 -19.92 -13.79
CA LEU A 695 -38.40 -19.26 -13.48
C LEU A 695 -38.30 -17.74 -13.57
N GLY A 696 -37.14 -17.19 -13.37
CA GLY A 696 -36.81 -15.78 -13.49
C GLY A 696 -35.42 -15.42 -13.01
N VAL A 697 -35.11 -14.11 -13.00
CA VAL A 697 -33.85 -13.58 -12.52
C VAL A 697 -34.08 -12.41 -11.56
N ALA A 698 -33.43 -12.44 -10.40
CA ALA A 698 -33.39 -11.36 -9.43
C ALA A 698 -32.10 -10.55 -9.59
N LEU A 699 -32.20 -9.29 -9.98
CA LEU A 699 -31.11 -8.36 -10.18
C LEU A 699 -31.01 -7.46 -8.94
N ILE A 700 -29.94 -7.60 -8.18
CA ILE A 700 -29.71 -6.84 -6.96
C ILE A 700 -28.76 -5.69 -7.27
N ASP A 701 -29.29 -4.49 -7.27
CA ASP A 701 -28.62 -3.22 -7.53
C ASP A 701 -27.65 -3.25 -8.74
N THR A 702 -28.12 -3.78 -9.87
CA THR A 702 -27.37 -4.12 -11.07
C THR A 702 -27.38 -2.98 -12.09
N TYR A 703 -26.22 -2.67 -12.68
CA TYR A 703 -26.01 -1.68 -13.74
C TYR A 703 -25.69 -2.37 -15.06
N LEU A 704 -26.24 -1.89 -16.19
CA LEU A 704 -25.86 -2.37 -17.52
C LEU A 704 -24.46 -1.88 -17.91
N PRO A 705 -23.66 -2.66 -18.68
CA PRO A 705 -22.32 -2.26 -19.13
C PRO A 705 -22.29 -0.92 -19.88
N SER A 706 -23.30 -0.65 -20.72
CA SER A 706 -23.45 0.63 -21.45
C SER A 706 -23.69 1.83 -20.53
N GLN A 707 -24.19 1.62 -19.31
CA GLN A 707 -24.30 2.70 -18.31
C GLN A 707 -22.96 2.99 -17.67
N ILE A 708 -22.15 1.97 -17.44
CA ILE A 708 -20.80 2.10 -16.85
C ILE A 708 -19.83 2.79 -17.85
N ALA A 709 -20.05 2.61 -19.16
CA ALA A 709 -19.23 3.21 -20.20
C ALA A 709 -19.57 4.69 -20.51
N ASN A 710 -20.64 5.27 -19.94
CA ASN A 710 -21.04 6.65 -20.19
C ASN A 710 -20.11 7.64 -19.47
N PRO A 711 -19.54 8.69 -20.16
CA PRO A 711 -18.67 9.68 -19.55
C PRO A 711 -19.28 10.43 -18.35
N SER A 712 -20.59 10.65 -18.31
CA SER A 712 -21.28 11.27 -17.16
C SER A 712 -21.39 10.33 -15.94
N MET A 713 -21.22 9.01 -16.14
CA MET A 713 -21.07 8.01 -15.08
C MET A 713 -19.60 7.82 -14.73
N ASN A 714 -18.69 8.13 -15.66
CA ASN A 714 -17.25 8.10 -15.46
C ASN A 714 -16.75 9.24 -14.56
N GLU A 715 -17.54 10.24 -14.23
CA GLU A 715 -17.21 11.18 -13.15
C GLU A 715 -17.14 10.48 -11.79
N GLY A 716 -17.77 9.32 -11.63
CA GLY A 716 -17.56 8.38 -10.52
C GLY A 716 -16.59 7.22 -10.82
N PHE A 717 -16.17 7.00 -12.07
CA PHE A 717 -15.28 5.95 -12.55
C PHE A 717 -14.06 6.50 -13.29
N SER A 718 -13.93 7.82 -13.42
CA SER A 718 -12.82 8.47 -14.14
C SER A 718 -11.50 8.31 -13.41
N PRO A 719 -10.41 7.98 -14.13
CA PRO A 719 -9.07 7.95 -13.57
C PRO A 719 -8.58 9.28 -12.98
N ASN A 720 -9.29 10.38 -13.28
CA ASN A 720 -8.91 11.74 -12.89
C ASN A 720 -9.73 12.32 -11.74
N ASP A 721 -10.70 11.56 -11.18
CA ASP A 721 -11.52 12.07 -10.08
C ASP A 721 -10.89 11.76 -8.71
N THR A 722 -10.65 12.81 -7.96
CA THR A 722 -9.87 12.88 -6.73
C THR A 722 -10.57 12.29 -5.50
N GLY A 723 -11.25 11.14 -5.60
CA GLY A 723 -11.43 10.43 -4.36
C GLY A 723 -12.70 9.69 -4.00
N LYS A 724 -13.72 9.52 -4.86
CA LYS A 724 -14.99 8.91 -4.42
C LYS A 724 -15.64 7.93 -5.40
N GLY A 725 -14.90 7.31 -6.31
CA GLY A 725 -15.45 6.38 -7.29
C GLY A 725 -15.71 4.97 -6.74
N LEU A 726 -16.72 4.29 -7.29
CA LEU A 726 -17.10 2.90 -6.99
C LEU A 726 -15.89 1.94 -7.02
N SER A 727 -14.95 2.17 -7.94
CA SER A 727 -13.72 1.39 -8.08
C SER A 727 -12.82 1.46 -6.83
N ARG A 728 -12.65 2.63 -6.22
CA ARG A 728 -11.85 2.80 -5.00
C ARG A 728 -12.49 2.16 -3.79
N GLU A 729 -13.82 2.22 -3.71
CA GLU A 729 -14.54 1.58 -2.61
C GLU A 729 -14.43 0.05 -2.69
N VAL A 730 -14.54 -0.53 -3.88
CA VAL A 730 -14.28 -1.96 -4.12
C VAL A 730 -12.87 -2.35 -3.70
N ILE A 731 -11.86 -1.55 -4.07
CA ILE A 731 -10.47 -1.78 -3.68
C ILE A 731 -10.29 -1.64 -2.16
N ARG A 732 -10.93 -0.64 -1.54
CA ARG A 732 -10.89 -0.43 -0.09
C ARG A 732 -11.46 -1.63 0.67
N VAL A 733 -12.62 -2.11 0.25
CA VAL A 733 -13.28 -3.29 0.85
C VAL A 733 -12.45 -4.55 0.61
N ALA A 734 -11.91 -4.75 -0.59
CA ALA A 734 -11.06 -5.89 -0.92
C ALA A 734 -9.75 -5.90 -0.11
N ARG A 735 -9.18 -4.73 0.15
CA ARG A 735 -8.02 -4.55 1.03
C ARG A 735 -8.34 -4.91 2.49
N MET A 736 -9.47 -4.42 3.01
CA MET A 736 -9.95 -4.77 4.36
C MET A 736 -10.18 -6.28 4.54
N LEU A 737 -10.68 -6.94 3.52
CA LEU A 737 -10.96 -8.38 3.53
C LEU A 737 -9.74 -9.24 3.17
N ASN A 738 -8.56 -8.63 2.96
CA ASN A 738 -7.33 -9.31 2.49
C ASN A 738 -7.54 -10.14 1.22
N ARG A 739 -8.33 -9.62 0.26
CA ARG A 739 -8.69 -10.29 -0.99
C ARG A 739 -7.94 -9.77 -2.22
N LEU A 740 -7.04 -8.81 -2.07
CA LEU A 740 -6.21 -8.33 -3.16
C LEU A 740 -5.03 -9.26 -3.37
N THR A 741 -5.08 -10.01 -4.46
CA THR A 741 -3.99 -10.86 -4.95
C THR A 741 -3.83 -10.66 -6.46
N ALA A 742 -2.65 -10.93 -7.04
CA ALA A 742 -2.43 -10.85 -8.48
C ALA A 742 -3.43 -11.71 -9.26
N THR A 743 -3.76 -12.89 -8.73
CA THR A 743 -4.76 -13.79 -9.32
C THR A 743 -6.11 -13.11 -9.45
N ARG A 744 -6.61 -12.50 -8.38
CA ARG A 744 -7.93 -11.86 -8.36
C ARG A 744 -7.95 -10.55 -9.13
N LEU A 745 -6.88 -9.76 -9.05
CA LEU A 745 -6.70 -8.53 -9.83
C LEU A 745 -6.71 -8.82 -11.33
N THR A 746 -5.92 -9.79 -11.78
CA THR A 746 -5.84 -10.16 -13.21
C THR A 746 -7.13 -10.79 -13.73
N ALA A 747 -7.84 -11.57 -12.91
CA ALA A 747 -9.17 -12.05 -13.23
C ALA A 747 -10.16 -10.89 -13.38
N ALA A 748 -10.26 -10.00 -12.40
CA ALA A 748 -11.16 -8.85 -12.44
C ALA A 748 -10.89 -7.95 -13.66
N ALA A 749 -9.61 -7.67 -13.98
CA ALA A 749 -9.24 -6.91 -15.18
C ALA A 749 -9.66 -7.61 -16.49
N THR A 750 -9.52 -8.94 -16.55
CA THR A 750 -9.97 -9.74 -17.70
C THR A 750 -11.49 -9.66 -17.86
N TYR A 751 -12.23 -9.86 -16.79
CA TYR A 751 -13.69 -9.76 -16.81
C TYR A 751 -14.15 -8.34 -17.17
N ALA A 752 -13.53 -7.30 -16.62
CA ALA A 752 -13.84 -5.93 -16.96
C ALA A 752 -13.63 -5.64 -18.45
N ALA A 753 -12.51 -6.10 -19.04
CA ALA A 753 -12.24 -5.94 -20.47
C ALA A 753 -13.25 -6.70 -21.36
N ILE A 754 -13.65 -7.91 -20.98
CA ILE A 754 -14.64 -8.72 -21.70
C ILE A 754 -16.01 -8.05 -21.65
N PHE A 755 -16.45 -7.63 -20.48
CA PHE A 755 -17.79 -7.09 -20.28
C PHE A 755 -17.93 -5.62 -20.71
N GLN A 756 -16.84 -4.85 -20.82
CA GLN A 756 -16.88 -3.47 -21.34
C GLN A 756 -17.38 -3.41 -22.79
N ALA A 757 -17.06 -4.42 -23.60
CA ALA A 757 -17.42 -4.51 -25.00
C ALA A 757 -18.63 -5.45 -25.27
N TRP A 758 -19.31 -5.93 -24.19
CA TRP A 758 -20.34 -6.94 -24.30
C TRP A 758 -21.66 -6.46 -23.71
N GLU A 759 -22.76 -6.69 -24.43
CA GLU A 759 -24.12 -6.48 -23.95
C GLU A 759 -24.86 -7.82 -23.84
N PRO A 760 -25.59 -8.06 -22.74
CA PRO A 760 -26.39 -9.27 -22.61
C PRO A 760 -27.50 -9.29 -23.64
N GLY A 761 -27.71 -10.42 -24.28
CA GLY A 761 -28.85 -10.65 -25.17
C GLY A 761 -30.18 -10.50 -24.42
N ARG A 762 -31.29 -10.35 -25.16
CA ARG A 762 -32.63 -10.28 -24.58
C ARG A 762 -33.02 -11.59 -23.94
N SER A 763 -33.61 -11.53 -22.73
CA SER A 763 -34.16 -12.70 -22.04
C SER A 763 -35.67 -12.59 -21.93
N MET A 764 -36.34 -13.71 -22.07
CA MET A 764 -37.81 -13.82 -21.86
C MET A 764 -38.18 -14.19 -20.41
N ALA A 765 -37.18 -14.45 -19.56
CA ALA A 765 -37.40 -14.80 -18.16
C ALA A 765 -37.92 -13.58 -17.37
N PRO A 766 -38.90 -13.75 -16.46
CA PRO A 766 -39.34 -12.69 -15.53
C PRO A 766 -38.17 -12.06 -14.76
N VAL A 767 -38.23 -10.75 -14.57
CA VAL A 767 -37.16 -10.00 -13.90
C VAL A 767 -37.65 -9.32 -12.65
N LEU A 768 -37.02 -9.58 -11.52
CA LEU A 768 -37.15 -8.80 -10.28
C LEU A 768 -35.93 -7.90 -10.18
N ASN A 769 -36.12 -6.57 -10.20
CA ASN A 769 -35.03 -5.62 -10.00
C ASN A 769 -35.11 -5.03 -8.59
N ILE A 770 -34.19 -5.42 -7.72
CA ILE A 770 -34.08 -4.93 -6.34
C ILE A 770 -33.08 -3.77 -6.33
N VAL A 771 -33.51 -2.60 -5.89
CA VAL A 771 -32.71 -1.37 -5.89
C VAL A 771 -32.50 -0.84 -4.48
N ALA A 772 -31.33 -0.32 -4.20
CA ALA A 772 -30.99 0.32 -2.93
C ALA A 772 -31.76 1.64 -2.79
N LYS A 773 -32.33 1.90 -1.60
CA LYS A 773 -33.12 3.08 -1.27
C LYS A 773 -32.24 4.27 -0.88
N ASP A 774 -31.13 4.01 -0.17
CA ASP A 774 -30.24 5.05 0.31
C ASP A 774 -29.25 5.47 -0.77
N ARG A 775 -28.94 6.78 -0.83
CA ARG A 775 -28.21 7.38 -1.95
C ARG A 775 -26.69 7.33 -1.73
N ILE A 776 -25.94 6.97 -2.75
CA ILE A 776 -24.56 7.42 -2.88
C ILE A 776 -24.63 8.86 -3.43
N ALA A 777 -24.08 9.82 -2.71
CA ALA A 777 -24.31 11.27 -2.85
C ALA A 777 -24.04 11.91 -4.23
N THR A 778 -23.60 11.15 -5.24
CA THR A 778 -23.20 11.62 -6.56
C THR A 778 -24.11 11.16 -7.71
N VAL A 779 -25.25 10.44 -7.45
CA VAL A 779 -25.94 9.69 -8.52
C VAL A 779 -27.47 9.87 -8.51
N GLU A 780 -27.95 11.11 -8.29
CA GLU A 780 -29.38 11.38 -8.13
C GLU A 780 -30.24 11.09 -9.39
N ASN A 781 -29.69 11.32 -10.59
CA ASN A 781 -30.41 11.16 -11.85
C ASN A 781 -30.35 9.75 -12.46
N LEU A 782 -29.57 8.83 -11.89
CA LEU A 782 -29.26 7.54 -12.54
C LEU A 782 -30.17 6.39 -12.11
N ARG A 783 -30.90 6.54 -11.01
CA ARG A 783 -31.78 5.48 -10.51
C ARG A 783 -32.97 5.20 -11.44
N GLU A 784 -33.70 6.26 -11.82
CA GLU A 784 -34.83 6.11 -12.73
C GLU A 784 -34.35 5.67 -14.12
N GLU A 785 -33.23 6.20 -14.59
CA GLU A 785 -32.63 5.78 -15.86
C GLU A 785 -32.23 4.30 -15.83
N ARG A 786 -31.65 3.82 -14.72
CA ARG A 786 -31.30 2.41 -14.53
C ARG A 786 -32.54 1.52 -14.57
N ILE A 787 -33.58 1.86 -13.80
CA ILE A 787 -34.84 1.13 -13.78
C ILE A 787 -35.45 1.08 -15.18
N ASN A 788 -35.47 2.20 -15.90
CA ASN A 788 -36.03 2.29 -17.24
C ASN A 788 -35.24 1.52 -18.29
N ARG A 789 -33.90 1.49 -18.19
CA ARG A 789 -33.06 0.70 -19.10
C ARG A 789 -33.23 -0.81 -18.88
N TRP A 790 -33.31 -1.26 -17.64
CA TRP A 790 -33.62 -2.67 -17.35
C TRP A 790 -35.06 -3.02 -17.76
N ARG A 791 -36.00 -2.13 -17.59
CA ARG A 791 -37.36 -2.30 -18.11
C ARG A 791 -37.38 -2.43 -19.64
N THR A 792 -36.56 -1.65 -20.34
CA THR A 792 -36.41 -1.74 -21.81
C THR A 792 -35.72 -3.03 -22.23
N ALA A 793 -34.67 -3.47 -21.51
CA ALA A 793 -33.97 -4.71 -21.79
C ALA A 793 -34.88 -5.94 -21.57
N ALA A 794 -35.80 -5.88 -20.60
CA ALA A 794 -36.77 -6.92 -20.28
C ALA A 794 -38.13 -6.76 -21.03
N ALA A 795 -38.19 -6.02 -22.12
CA ALA A 795 -39.39 -5.46 -22.74
C ALA A 795 -40.58 -6.42 -23.06
N GLU A 796 -40.31 -7.72 -23.14
CA GLU A 796 -41.31 -8.78 -23.39
C GLU A 796 -41.50 -9.70 -22.17
N ALA A 797 -40.78 -9.51 -21.08
CA ALA A 797 -40.88 -10.32 -19.87
C ALA A 797 -41.57 -9.54 -18.75
N ALA A 798 -42.17 -10.25 -17.78
CA ALA A 798 -42.68 -9.63 -16.57
C ALA A 798 -41.55 -8.95 -15.79
N TYR A 799 -41.69 -7.63 -15.53
CA TYR A 799 -40.68 -6.82 -14.86
C TYR A 799 -41.27 -6.22 -13.57
N SER A 800 -40.64 -6.53 -12.45
CA SER A 800 -41.00 -6.03 -11.12
C SER A 800 -39.82 -5.25 -10.53
N VAL A 801 -40.13 -4.23 -9.72
CA VAL A 801 -39.12 -3.44 -8.98
C VAL A 801 -39.44 -3.51 -7.51
N ALA A 802 -38.44 -3.79 -6.69
CA ALA A 802 -38.49 -3.73 -5.23
C ALA A 802 -37.45 -2.75 -4.71
N GLU A 803 -37.76 -2.01 -3.65
CA GLU A 803 -36.84 -1.08 -3.00
C GLU A 803 -36.50 -1.58 -1.60
N VAL A 804 -35.21 -1.70 -1.31
CA VAL A 804 -34.73 -2.11 0.01
C VAL A 804 -33.89 -1.02 0.65
N PRO A 805 -33.89 -0.89 2.00
CA PRO A 805 -33.02 0.04 2.71
C PRO A 805 -31.54 -0.23 2.39
N GLY A 806 -30.66 0.75 2.65
CA GLY A 806 -29.23 0.61 2.46
C GLY A 806 -28.73 1.16 1.12
N ASP A 807 -27.40 1.31 1.04
CA ASP A 807 -26.69 1.73 -0.16
C ASP A 807 -26.15 0.52 -0.96
N HIS A 808 -25.53 0.80 -2.11
CA HIS A 808 -24.98 -0.24 -2.99
C HIS A 808 -24.04 -1.21 -2.27
N PHE A 809 -23.17 -0.74 -1.37
CA PHE A 809 -22.15 -1.59 -0.72
C PHE A 809 -22.65 -2.27 0.56
N GLY A 810 -23.53 -1.62 1.29
CA GLY A 810 -24.05 -2.10 2.56
C GLY A 810 -25.23 -3.06 2.44
N MET A 811 -26.03 -2.97 1.38
CA MET A 811 -27.31 -3.67 1.28
C MET A 811 -27.20 -5.20 1.36
N MET A 812 -26.11 -5.78 0.90
CA MET A 812 -25.91 -7.25 0.91
C MET A 812 -25.78 -7.81 2.34
N SER A 813 -25.41 -6.99 3.31
CA SER A 813 -25.29 -7.34 4.73
C SER A 813 -26.40 -6.71 5.58
N THR A 814 -26.60 -5.38 5.47
CA THR A 814 -27.55 -4.64 6.33
C THR A 814 -29.01 -4.87 5.96
N SER A 815 -29.31 -5.25 4.71
CA SER A 815 -30.67 -5.46 4.18
C SER A 815 -30.89 -6.87 3.62
N SER A 816 -30.02 -7.80 3.99
CA SER A 816 -30.08 -9.19 3.53
C SER A 816 -31.43 -9.86 3.76
N GLU A 817 -32.06 -9.59 4.90
CA GLU A 817 -33.40 -10.13 5.26
C GLU A 817 -34.53 -9.54 4.39
N ALA A 818 -34.44 -8.24 4.09
CA ALA A 818 -35.40 -7.60 3.18
C ALA A 818 -35.20 -8.12 1.74
N ILE A 819 -33.99 -8.24 1.25
CA ILE A 819 -33.67 -8.80 -0.07
C ILE A 819 -34.18 -10.25 -0.17
N ALA A 820 -33.91 -11.07 0.84
CA ALA A 820 -34.38 -12.46 0.90
C ALA A 820 -35.90 -12.57 0.87
N THR A 821 -36.61 -11.68 1.57
CA THR A 821 -38.06 -11.63 1.60
C THR A 821 -38.64 -11.24 0.24
N GLU A 822 -38.10 -10.20 -0.40
CA GLU A 822 -38.51 -9.79 -1.75
C GLU A 822 -38.33 -10.91 -2.80
N ILE A 823 -37.22 -11.62 -2.75
CA ILE A 823 -36.96 -12.76 -3.64
C ILE A 823 -37.94 -13.91 -3.33
N HIS A 824 -38.20 -14.22 -2.05
CA HIS A 824 -39.11 -15.29 -1.65
C HIS A 824 -40.55 -15.01 -2.10
N ASP A 825 -41.04 -13.78 -1.86
CA ASP A 825 -42.42 -13.39 -2.20
C ASP A 825 -42.61 -13.38 -3.72
N TRP A 826 -41.60 -12.90 -4.46
CA TRP A 826 -41.62 -12.92 -5.90
C TRP A 826 -41.62 -14.36 -6.47
N ILE A 827 -40.77 -15.26 -5.96
CA ILE A 827 -40.77 -16.68 -6.33
C ILE A 827 -42.14 -17.29 -6.06
N SER A 828 -42.74 -17.00 -4.90
CA SER A 828 -44.06 -17.48 -4.53
C SER A 828 -45.17 -17.01 -5.49
N GLY A 829 -45.03 -15.77 -6.01
CA GLY A 829 -45.92 -15.24 -7.06
C GLY A 829 -45.73 -15.96 -8.40
N LEU A 830 -44.48 -16.23 -8.81
CA LEU A 830 -44.20 -16.98 -10.05
C LEU A 830 -44.69 -18.40 -10.03
N VAL A 831 -44.68 -19.06 -8.86
CA VAL A 831 -45.13 -20.45 -8.69
C VAL A 831 -46.64 -20.57 -8.71
N ARG A 832 -47.37 -19.57 -8.15
CA ARG A 832 -48.84 -19.56 -8.08
C ARG A 832 -49.51 -19.26 -9.43
N GLY A 833 -48.79 -18.67 -10.40
CA GLY A 833 -49.37 -18.21 -11.67
C GLY A 833 -50.23 -16.94 -11.50
N PRO A 834 -50.58 -16.24 -12.58
CA PRO A 834 -51.57 -15.17 -12.49
C PRO A 834 -52.87 -15.72 -11.98
N HIS A 835 -53.44 -15.16 -10.90
CA HIS A 835 -54.80 -15.40 -10.50
C HIS A 835 -55.74 -15.16 -11.70
N PRO A 836 -56.77 -16.04 -11.99
CA PRO A 836 -57.65 -15.89 -13.10
C PRO A 836 -58.48 -14.62 -13.05
#